data_689bfaa633ad406ffda9cd154c5a2f6d
#
_entry.id   689bfaa633ad406ffda9cd154c5a2f6d
#
_cell.length_a   1.000
_cell.length_b   1.000
_cell.length_c   1.000
_cell.angle_alpha   90.00
_cell.angle_beta   90.00
_cell.angle_gamma   90.00
#
_symmetry.space_group_name_H-M   'P 1'
#
loop_
_entity.id
_entity.type
_entity.pdbx_description
1 polymer ?
#
loop_
_entity_poly.entity_id
_entity_poly.type
_entity_poly.pdbx_seq_one_letter_code
_entity_poly.pdbx_strand_id
1 'polypeptide(L)'
;MVTLYGYKRVLKDDLPTSDWKKQLWKDGIGAIDEHLNGFQQWGLPPSDNPYVWPASRHAWALNEVQRFFIEETRLGIPTDFTNEGIRGVESYIATNFPTQLGLGHTWNRNLVHKVGYITGREGRLLGYTNVYAPILDVGRDQRWGRYEEVYGESPYLVAELGIEMAKGMQTDHQVAATSKHYIAYSNNKGGREGMARVDPQMSPREVEMIHVYPWKRVIKEAGILGVMSSYNDYDGFPIQSSYYWLTTRLRGEFGFRGYVVSDSDAVEYLFSKHGTAADMKESVLQSVLAGLNIRCTFRSPDSYVLPLRELIAEGAIPMSTIDDRVRDILRVKFLVGLFDHPYQIDLKETDKEVNCAENQQVALQASKESLVLLKNQDAVLPLDVNKISKIAVCGPNADEEAYALTHYGPLAVEVTTVLEGIRNKVKPGTNVFFTKGCDLVDANWPESELIRYPLTAEEQSEIDKAVENAKKSDVTVVVLGGSNRTCGENKSRSSLDLPGRQLDLLQAVVATGKPVVLILINGRPLSINWADKYVPAILEAWYPGSQGGTAIADALFGDYNPGGKLTVTFPKTVGQIPFNFPTKPNAQVDGGRNKGLDGNMSRVNGPLYPFGYGLSYTTFEYSDISIQPAIVTQVQPVTVRCKVTNTGKRAGDEVVQLYVRDILSSVTTYEKNLVGFDRIHLNPGETKELTFTIEPRDLQLLNSDNHWVVEPGDFKVMVGASSEDIRLNDRFTVVEYGKEQAVTSATSQQQKSVIASSSQESVPLVLDGNLSTAWKANKGEYITFALENNASPNSIAIAWKEKSKDAKFEIQLSGGGGQFLTVYEGTVEATNELKNYRFKGTTASDIRIVITSGNASISEVKIKELKN
;
A
#
# COMPACT_ATOMS: atom_id res chain seq x y z
N MET A 1 -0.31 -25.61 -20.31
CA MET A 1 -0.72 -25.53 -18.89
C MET A 1 0.45 -25.65 -17.90
N VAL A 2 1.69 -25.54 -18.38
CA VAL A 2 2.88 -25.56 -17.52
C VAL A 2 3.86 -24.49 -17.95
N THR A 3 4.61 -23.97 -16.98
CA THR A 3 5.81 -23.18 -17.25
C THR A 3 7.07 -24.01 -17.10
N LEU A 4 8.15 -23.41 -17.51
CA LEU A 4 9.50 -23.91 -17.33
C LEU A 4 10.41 -22.73 -17.06
N TYR A 5 11.20 -22.77 -15.99
CA TYR A 5 12.24 -21.77 -15.76
C TYR A 5 13.36 -21.91 -16.82
N GLY A 6 13.70 -20.78 -17.43
CA GLY A 6 14.66 -20.66 -18.50
C GLY A 6 16.14 -20.72 -18.08
N TYR A 7 16.43 -21.10 -16.84
CA TYR A 7 17.80 -21.32 -16.39
C TYR A 7 18.46 -22.50 -17.14
N LYS A 8 19.75 -22.68 -17.02
CA LYS A 8 20.59 -23.73 -17.67
C LYS A 8 19.99 -25.15 -17.74
N ARG A 9 18.86 -25.40 -17.06
CA ARG A 9 18.17 -26.69 -17.05
C ARG A 9 17.41 -26.99 -18.34
N VAL A 10 17.11 -26.00 -19.18
CA VAL A 10 16.20 -26.12 -20.33
C VAL A 10 16.94 -26.06 -21.64
N LEU A 11 17.88 -25.14 -21.74
CA LEU A 11 18.61 -24.87 -22.98
C LEU A 11 20.11 -25.00 -22.73
N LYS A 12 20.79 -25.64 -23.62
CA LYS A 12 22.23 -25.57 -23.63
C LYS A 12 22.63 -24.28 -24.32
N ASP A 13 23.43 -23.47 -23.67
CA ASP A 13 23.87 -22.19 -24.21
C ASP A 13 22.65 -21.25 -24.56
N ASP A 14 21.52 -21.40 -23.84
CA ASP A 14 20.28 -20.64 -23.99
C ASP A 14 19.62 -20.66 -25.37
N LEU A 15 20.01 -21.61 -26.21
CA LEU A 15 19.43 -21.87 -27.53
C LEU A 15 18.97 -23.32 -27.67
N PRO A 16 17.95 -23.61 -28.49
CA PRO A 16 17.44 -24.95 -28.71
C PRO A 16 18.52 -25.91 -29.23
N THR A 17 18.71 -27.05 -28.55
CA THR A 17 19.64 -28.09 -28.96
C THR A 17 18.94 -29.35 -29.45
N SER A 18 19.66 -30.23 -30.16
CA SER A 18 19.13 -31.50 -30.64
C SER A 18 18.62 -32.40 -29.52
N ASP A 19 19.22 -32.35 -28.33
CA ASP A 19 18.81 -33.17 -27.20
C ASP A 19 17.52 -32.62 -26.56
N TRP A 20 17.38 -31.31 -26.49
CA TRP A 20 16.18 -30.63 -26.02
C TRP A 20 14.97 -30.91 -26.93
N LYS A 21 15.16 -30.92 -28.26
CA LYS A 21 14.17 -31.27 -29.27
C LYS A 21 13.61 -32.70 -29.15
N LYS A 22 14.31 -33.61 -28.51
CA LYS A 22 13.89 -35.01 -28.32
C LYS A 22 13.00 -35.23 -27.07
N GLN A 23 12.84 -34.27 -26.22
CA GLN A 23 12.07 -34.39 -24.97
C GLN A 23 10.57 -34.18 -25.16
N LEU A 24 9.85 -34.09 -24.06
CA LEU A 24 8.39 -33.90 -24.00
C LEU A 24 7.87 -32.64 -24.76
N TRP A 25 8.77 -31.74 -25.04
CA TRP A 25 8.57 -30.45 -25.71
C TRP A 25 8.16 -30.52 -27.17
N LYS A 26 8.18 -31.64 -27.80
CA LYS A 26 7.70 -31.83 -29.19
C LYS A 26 6.27 -31.34 -29.42
N ASP A 27 5.46 -31.33 -28.38
CA ASP A 27 4.09 -30.81 -28.39
C ASP A 27 4.02 -29.32 -28.04
N GLY A 28 5.16 -28.67 -27.69
CA GLY A 28 5.25 -27.30 -27.23
C GLY A 28 5.11 -27.17 -25.71
N ILE A 29 5.27 -25.95 -25.20
CA ILE A 29 5.09 -25.60 -23.79
C ILE A 29 4.28 -24.32 -23.66
N GLY A 30 3.56 -24.14 -22.55
CA GLY A 30 2.70 -22.98 -22.31
C GLY A 30 3.49 -21.67 -22.17
N ALA A 31 4.49 -21.68 -21.28
CA ALA A 31 5.33 -20.52 -21.03
C ALA A 31 6.74 -20.93 -20.61
N ILE A 32 7.69 -20.03 -20.80
CA ILE A 32 9.06 -20.12 -20.28
C ILE A 32 9.27 -18.92 -19.38
N ASP A 33 9.59 -19.20 -18.12
CA ASP A 33 9.80 -18.20 -17.08
C ASP A 33 11.25 -17.76 -17.00
N GLU A 34 11.49 -16.47 -16.82
CA GLU A 34 12.78 -15.85 -16.50
C GLU A 34 13.92 -16.29 -17.44
N HIS A 35 13.62 -16.58 -18.72
CA HIS A 35 14.65 -16.94 -19.66
C HIS A 35 15.51 -15.72 -20.00
N LEU A 36 16.82 -15.89 -19.86
CA LEU A 36 17.81 -14.82 -20.04
C LEU A 36 17.63 -13.60 -19.12
N ASN A 37 17.00 -13.72 -17.96
CA ASN A 37 16.86 -12.59 -17.03
C ASN A 37 18.21 -12.06 -16.50
N GLY A 38 19.31 -12.80 -16.70
CA GLY A 38 20.66 -12.42 -16.29
C GLY A 38 21.19 -13.18 -15.09
N PHE A 39 20.38 -14.02 -14.43
CA PHE A 39 20.86 -14.93 -13.38
C PHE A 39 21.35 -16.26 -13.95
N GLN A 40 22.28 -16.89 -13.22
CA GLN A 40 22.64 -18.29 -13.48
C GLN A 40 21.58 -19.26 -12.94
N GLN A 41 20.98 -18.90 -11.84
CA GLN A 41 19.88 -19.57 -11.15
C GLN A 41 19.30 -18.57 -10.14
N TRP A 42 18.03 -18.70 -9.77
CA TRP A 42 17.39 -17.85 -8.77
C TRP A 42 18.26 -17.75 -7.49
N GLY A 43 18.53 -16.53 -7.05
CA GLY A 43 19.35 -16.24 -5.87
C GLY A 43 20.88 -16.33 -6.08
N LEU A 44 21.37 -16.62 -7.29
CA LEU A 44 22.79 -16.61 -7.62
C LEU A 44 23.22 -15.30 -8.30
N PRO A 45 24.54 -15.00 -8.33
CA PRO A 45 25.08 -13.82 -9.00
C PRO A 45 24.68 -13.74 -10.47
N PRO A 46 24.75 -12.53 -11.08
CA PRO A 46 24.51 -12.33 -12.51
C PRO A 46 25.34 -13.31 -13.38
N SER A 47 24.73 -13.69 -14.50
CA SER A 47 25.37 -14.59 -15.46
C SER A 47 26.28 -13.83 -16.41
N ASP A 48 27.41 -14.42 -16.79
CA ASP A 48 28.27 -13.98 -17.91
C ASP A 48 27.82 -14.53 -19.27
N ASN A 49 26.56 -14.99 -19.35
CA ASN A 49 25.96 -15.54 -20.55
C ASN A 49 25.97 -14.50 -21.69
N PRO A 50 26.59 -14.85 -22.87
CA PRO A 50 26.78 -13.92 -23.96
C PRO A 50 25.48 -13.48 -24.64
N TYR A 51 24.32 -14.11 -24.32
CA TYR A 51 23.02 -13.76 -24.90
C TYR A 51 22.22 -12.79 -24.06
N VAL A 52 22.58 -12.50 -22.81
CA VAL A 52 21.81 -11.58 -21.98
C VAL A 52 21.98 -10.11 -22.39
N TRP A 53 23.09 -9.79 -23.06
CA TRP A 53 23.41 -8.43 -23.51
C TRP A 53 24.27 -8.41 -24.77
N PRO A 54 24.21 -7.44 -25.71
CA PRO A 54 23.27 -6.29 -25.70
C PRO A 54 21.80 -6.70 -25.86
N ALA A 55 20.88 -5.73 -25.66
CA ALA A 55 19.43 -5.99 -25.70
C ALA A 55 18.95 -6.63 -27.00
N SER A 56 19.51 -6.22 -28.14
CA SER A 56 19.27 -6.82 -29.45
C SER A 56 19.64 -8.30 -29.52
N ARG A 57 20.71 -8.70 -28.85
CA ARG A 57 21.14 -10.10 -28.81
C ARG A 57 20.24 -10.95 -27.91
N HIS A 58 19.77 -10.37 -26.80
CA HIS A 58 18.77 -10.97 -25.94
C HIS A 58 17.47 -11.25 -26.73
N ALA A 59 16.93 -10.23 -27.40
CA ALA A 59 15.73 -10.36 -28.21
C ALA A 59 15.90 -11.38 -29.34
N TRP A 60 17.06 -11.39 -29.99
CA TRP A 60 17.39 -12.40 -31.01
C TRP A 60 17.37 -13.82 -30.44
N ALA A 61 17.96 -14.03 -29.27
CA ALA A 61 18.00 -15.36 -28.65
C ALA A 61 16.58 -15.87 -28.27
N LEU A 62 15.72 -15.00 -27.73
CA LEU A 62 14.33 -15.33 -27.49
C LEU A 62 13.57 -15.64 -28.80
N ASN A 63 13.83 -14.88 -29.87
CA ASN A 63 13.29 -15.18 -31.19
C ASN A 63 13.67 -16.57 -31.70
N GLU A 64 14.91 -17.01 -31.51
CA GLU A 64 15.37 -18.36 -31.92
C GLU A 64 14.66 -19.47 -31.13
N VAL A 65 14.44 -19.25 -29.83
CA VAL A 65 13.64 -20.17 -29.00
C VAL A 65 12.18 -20.18 -29.47
N GLN A 66 11.60 -19.03 -29.77
CA GLN A 66 10.23 -18.92 -30.27
C GLN A 66 10.06 -19.62 -31.63
N ARG A 67 11.06 -19.47 -32.52
CA ARG A 67 11.09 -20.13 -33.84
C ARG A 67 10.98 -21.64 -33.69
N PHE A 68 11.72 -22.23 -32.75
CA PHE A 68 11.61 -23.65 -32.45
C PHE A 68 10.18 -24.06 -32.09
N PHE A 69 9.47 -23.32 -31.23
CA PHE A 69 8.09 -23.66 -30.85
C PHE A 69 7.12 -23.58 -32.01
N ILE A 70 7.30 -22.60 -32.90
CA ILE A 70 6.39 -22.38 -34.05
C ILE A 70 6.68 -23.36 -35.17
N GLU A 71 7.94 -23.58 -35.52
CA GLU A 71 8.33 -24.29 -36.74
C GLU A 71 8.59 -25.79 -36.51
N GLU A 72 9.00 -26.19 -35.30
CA GLU A 72 9.46 -27.56 -35.03
C GLU A 72 8.58 -28.36 -34.05
N THR A 73 7.62 -27.68 -33.36
CA THR A 73 6.66 -28.40 -32.51
C THR A 73 5.42 -28.83 -33.30
N ARG A 74 4.71 -29.87 -32.80
CA ARG A 74 3.56 -30.44 -33.47
C ARG A 74 2.41 -29.45 -33.67
N LEU A 75 2.20 -28.53 -32.73
CA LEU A 75 1.07 -27.62 -32.76
C LEU A 75 1.42 -26.23 -33.29
N GLY A 76 2.67 -25.88 -33.37
CA GLY A 76 3.15 -24.57 -33.81
C GLY A 76 2.60 -23.40 -32.98
N ILE A 77 2.25 -23.65 -31.71
CA ILE A 77 1.74 -22.62 -30.82
C ILE A 77 2.93 -21.86 -30.22
N PRO A 78 2.99 -20.51 -30.38
CA PRO A 78 4.06 -19.73 -29.78
C PRO A 78 4.07 -19.87 -28.26
N THR A 79 5.25 -19.99 -27.66
CA THR A 79 5.41 -19.98 -26.20
C THR A 79 5.25 -18.57 -25.63
N ASP A 80 4.79 -18.44 -24.40
CA ASP A 80 4.76 -17.19 -23.66
C ASP A 80 6.09 -17.06 -22.91
N PHE A 81 6.81 -15.95 -23.10
CA PHE A 81 8.00 -15.63 -22.29
C PHE A 81 7.57 -14.72 -21.17
N THR A 82 7.70 -15.23 -19.94
CA THR A 82 7.29 -14.52 -18.74
C THR A 82 8.51 -14.06 -17.95
N ASN A 83 8.38 -12.96 -17.25
CA ASN A 83 9.43 -12.45 -16.37
C ASN A 83 8.85 -11.64 -15.22
N GLU A 84 9.65 -11.36 -14.23
CA GLU A 84 9.35 -10.46 -13.15
C GLU A 84 9.49 -8.98 -13.57
N GLY A 85 8.88 -8.03 -12.80
CA GLY A 85 8.98 -6.62 -13.20
C GLY A 85 8.27 -5.63 -12.29
N ILE A 86 8.40 -5.77 -10.98
CA ILE A 86 7.75 -4.85 -10.03
C ILE A 86 8.42 -3.46 -9.96
N ARG A 87 9.64 -3.35 -10.48
CA ARG A 87 10.47 -2.14 -10.49
C ARG A 87 11.37 -2.04 -11.73
N GLY A 88 10.77 -2.22 -12.90
CA GLY A 88 11.44 -2.48 -14.18
C GLY A 88 11.52 -3.97 -14.43
N VAL A 89 11.50 -4.39 -15.70
CA VAL A 89 11.55 -5.80 -16.06
C VAL A 89 12.85 -6.44 -15.57
N GLU A 90 12.75 -7.62 -14.95
CA GLU A 90 13.90 -8.33 -14.40
C GLU A 90 14.78 -8.91 -15.51
N SER A 91 15.50 -8.05 -16.17
CA SER A 91 16.48 -8.39 -17.20
C SER A 91 17.80 -7.73 -16.87
N TYR A 92 18.90 -8.20 -17.49
CA TYR A 92 20.28 -7.88 -17.15
C TYR A 92 20.53 -6.37 -16.95
N ILE A 93 20.26 -5.56 -17.97
CA ILE A 93 20.39 -4.08 -17.93
C ILE A 93 19.13 -3.42 -18.49
N ALA A 94 17.99 -3.61 -17.87
CA ALA A 94 16.79 -2.82 -18.15
C ALA A 94 16.73 -1.60 -17.20
N THR A 95 15.77 -0.72 -17.36
CA THR A 95 15.62 0.45 -16.49
C THR A 95 15.23 0.03 -15.08
N ASN A 96 16.02 0.43 -14.09
CA ASN A 96 15.83 0.09 -12.68
C ASN A 96 15.18 1.26 -11.93
N PHE A 97 14.02 1.00 -11.36
CA PHE A 97 13.23 1.95 -10.57
C PHE A 97 13.35 1.66 -9.06
N PRO A 98 12.85 2.58 -8.19
CA PRO A 98 12.61 2.24 -6.78
C PRO A 98 11.74 0.99 -6.64
N THR A 99 11.87 0.28 -5.52
CA THR A 99 10.96 -0.83 -5.21
C THR A 99 9.50 -0.37 -5.21
N GLN A 100 8.56 -1.31 -5.29
CA GLN A 100 7.15 -0.96 -5.34
C GLN A 100 6.70 -0.15 -4.10
N LEU A 101 7.30 -0.42 -2.94
CA LEU A 101 7.11 0.39 -1.73
C LEU A 101 7.58 1.84 -1.96
N GLY A 102 8.77 2.04 -2.53
CA GLY A 102 9.26 3.38 -2.88
C GLY A 102 8.33 4.08 -3.89
N LEU A 103 7.88 3.38 -4.93
CA LEU A 103 6.90 3.91 -5.89
C LEU A 103 5.58 4.30 -5.21
N GLY A 104 5.14 3.54 -4.21
CA GLY A 104 3.98 3.88 -3.39
C GLY A 104 4.09 5.26 -2.76
N HIS A 105 5.25 5.57 -2.17
CA HIS A 105 5.52 6.83 -1.47
C HIS A 105 5.55 8.07 -2.37
N THR A 106 5.55 7.88 -3.69
CA THR A 106 5.40 8.98 -4.65
C THR A 106 3.98 9.56 -4.66
N TRP A 107 2.96 8.76 -4.35
CA TRP A 107 1.54 9.14 -4.49
C TRP A 107 1.21 9.71 -5.88
N ASN A 108 1.92 9.27 -6.91
CA ASN A 108 1.85 9.83 -8.25
C ASN A 108 1.39 8.77 -9.27
N ARG A 109 0.07 8.77 -9.57
CA ARG A 109 -0.54 7.85 -10.55
C ARG A 109 0.14 7.92 -11.92
N ASN A 110 0.39 9.14 -12.39
CA ASN A 110 0.98 9.35 -13.72
C ASN A 110 2.41 8.82 -13.81
N LEU A 111 3.19 8.96 -12.72
CA LEU A 111 4.55 8.43 -12.66
C LEU A 111 4.54 6.90 -12.64
N VAL A 112 3.66 6.30 -11.82
CA VAL A 112 3.53 4.83 -11.77
C VAL A 112 3.05 4.27 -13.11
N HIS A 113 2.14 4.98 -13.81
CA HIS A 113 1.75 4.63 -15.18
C HIS A 113 2.94 4.61 -16.14
N LYS A 114 3.80 5.66 -16.09
CA LYS A 114 5.03 5.71 -16.91
C LYS A 114 6.01 4.58 -16.58
N VAL A 115 6.18 4.27 -15.30
CA VAL A 115 7.02 3.13 -14.86
C VAL A 115 6.46 1.83 -15.44
N GLY A 116 5.14 1.62 -15.36
CA GLY A 116 4.46 0.48 -15.98
C GLY A 116 4.68 0.43 -17.50
N TYR A 117 4.51 1.58 -18.19
CA TYR A 117 4.73 1.67 -19.63
C TYR A 117 6.16 1.27 -20.02
N ILE A 118 7.17 1.82 -19.33
CA ILE A 118 8.58 1.49 -19.60
C ILE A 118 8.85 0.01 -19.32
N THR A 119 8.35 -0.53 -18.20
CA THR A 119 8.50 -1.95 -17.86
C THR A 119 7.90 -2.86 -18.94
N GLY A 120 6.68 -2.55 -19.41
CA GLY A 120 6.03 -3.29 -20.48
C GLY A 120 6.74 -3.15 -21.83
N ARG A 121 7.16 -1.91 -22.17
CA ARG A 121 7.86 -1.62 -23.44
C ARG A 121 9.22 -2.30 -23.51
N GLU A 122 10.04 -2.19 -22.47
CA GLU A 122 11.34 -2.86 -22.41
C GLU A 122 11.19 -4.38 -22.40
N GLY A 123 10.21 -4.90 -21.63
CA GLY A 123 9.87 -6.31 -21.65
C GLY A 123 9.53 -6.81 -23.06
N ARG A 124 8.67 -6.11 -23.79
CA ARG A 124 8.29 -6.49 -25.16
C ARG A 124 9.47 -6.42 -26.13
N LEU A 125 10.29 -5.37 -26.04
CA LEU A 125 11.48 -5.21 -26.87
C LEU A 125 12.52 -6.33 -26.65
N LEU A 126 12.64 -6.81 -25.42
CA LEU A 126 13.49 -7.94 -25.08
C LEU A 126 12.93 -9.29 -25.51
N GLY A 127 11.65 -9.36 -25.85
CA GLY A 127 10.93 -10.57 -26.30
C GLY A 127 10.01 -11.20 -25.27
N TYR A 128 9.86 -10.61 -24.08
CA TYR A 128 8.87 -11.06 -23.10
C TYR A 128 7.44 -10.63 -23.51
N THR A 129 6.49 -11.45 -23.17
CA THR A 129 5.07 -11.21 -23.51
C THR A 129 4.18 -11.15 -22.27
N ASN A 130 4.78 -11.37 -21.10
CA ASN A 130 4.08 -11.34 -19.81
C ASN A 130 5.04 -10.93 -18.70
N VAL A 131 4.55 -10.12 -17.76
CA VAL A 131 5.33 -9.65 -16.61
C VAL A 131 4.52 -9.87 -15.33
N TYR A 132 5.14 -10.49 -14.33
CA TYR A 132 4.56 -10.79 -13.03
C TYR A 132 4.55 -9.54 -12.13
N ALA A 133 3.70 -8.60 -12.47
CA ALA A 133 3.44 -7.34 -11.80
C ALA A 133 2.06 -6.79 -12.23
N PRO A 134 1.47 -5.83 -11.47
CA PRO A 134 1.88 -5.32 -10.15
C PRO A 134 1.57 -6.28 -9.01
N ILE A 135 2.24 -6.09 -7.87
CA ILE A 135 1.87 -6.75 -6.62
C ILE A 135 0.72 -5.99 -5.97
N LEU A 136 -0.36 -6.70 -5.68
CA LEU A 136 -1.59 -6.14 -5.08
C LEU A 136 -1.76 -6.53 -3.61
N ASP A 137 -0.72 -7.12 -3.02
CA ASP A 137 -0.68 -7.37 -1.59
C ASP A 137 -0.76 -6.04 -0.82
N VAL A 138 -1.57 -6.03 0.24
CA VAL A 138 -1.70 -4.89 1.14
C VAL A 138 -0.83 -5.14 2.37
N GLY A 139 0.13 -4.27 2.65
CA GLY A 139 1.09 -4.44 3.73
C GLY A 139 0.44 -4.39 5.12
N ARG A 140 0.24 -5.54 5.77
CA ARG A 140 -0.43 -5.63 7.09
C ARG A 140 0.50 -6.02 8.23
N ASP A 141 1.68 -6.54 7.94
CA ASP A 141 2.68 -6.88 8.95
C ASP A 141 4.07 -6.41 8.48
N GLN A 142 4.60 -5.41 9.14
CA GLN A 142 5.89 -4.80 8.81
C GLN A 142 7.08 -5.77 8.99
N ARG A 143 6.89 -6.88 9.71
CA ARG A 143 7.92 -7.94 9.86
C ARG A 143 8.05 -8.82 8.62
N TRP A 144 7.06 -8.84 7.74
CA TRP A 144 7.05 -9.69 6.55
C TRP A 144 8.24 -9.38 5.63
N GLY A 145 8.91 -10.44 5.15
CA GLY A 145 10.12 -10.30 4.35
C GLY A 145 9.93 -9.53 3.05
N ARG A 146 8.81 -9.75 2.37
CA ARG A 146 8.45 -9.15 1.09
C ARG A 146 7.74 -7.79 1.21
N TYR A 147 7.93 -7.10 2.34
CA TYR A 147 7.26 -5.81 2.58
C TYR A 147 7.68 -4.71 1.58
N GLU A 148 8.90 -4.79 1.02
CA GLU A 148 9.39 -3.89 -0.03
C GLU A 148 8.59 -3.97 -1.34
N GLU A 149 7.83 -5.06 -1.53
CA GLU A 149 7.10 -5.34 -2.75
C GLU A 149 5.68 -4.75 -2.78
N VAL A 150 5.15 -4.22 -1.65
CA VAL A 150 3.81 -3.64 -1.60
C VAL A 150 3.82 -2.13 -1.86
N TYR A 151 2.75 -1.56 -2.42
CA TYR A 151 2.61 -0.10 -2.52
C TYR A 151 2.37 0.58 -1.17
N GLY A 152 1.85 -0.16 -0.19
CA GLY A 152 1.54 0.35 1.13
C GLY A 152 0.48 -0.47 1.86
N GLU A 153 -0.07 0.12 2.92
CA GLU A 153 -1.04 -0.55 3.81
C GLU A 153 -2.51 -0.14 3.57
N SER A 154 -2.76 0.87 2.71
CA SER A 154 -4.10 1.31 2.33
C SER A 154 -4.59 0.54 1.10
N PRO A 155 -5.73 -0.19 1.19
CA PRO A 155 -6.28 -0.90 0.04
C PRO A 155 -6.65 0.03 -1.12
N TYR A 156 -7.11 1.26 -0.83
CA TYR A 156 -7.41 2.27 -1.84
C TYR A 156 -6.15 2.67 -2.63
N LEU A 157 -5.06 3.01 -1.93
CA LEU A 157 -3.80 3.41 -2.56
C LEU A 157 -3.21 2.27 -3.40
N VAL A 158 -3.21 1.03 -2.87
CA VAL A 158 -2.74 -0.16 -3.60
C VAL A 158 -3.55 -0.36 -4.89
N ALA A 159 -4.89 -0.19 -4.82
CA ALA A 159 -5.74 -0.29 -6.00
C ALA A 159 -5.42 0.79 -7.04
N GLU A 160 -5.32 2.06 -6.64
CA GLU A 160 -5.07 3.19 -7.53
C GLU A 160 -3.72 3.05 -8.28
N LEU A 161 -2.65 2.75 -7.55
CA LEU A 161 -1.33 2.60 -8.14
C LEU A 161 -1.19 1.29 -8.93
N GLY A 162 -1.83 0.20 -8.45
CA GLY A 162 -1.87 -1.07 -9.17
C GLY A 162 -2.62 -0.97 -10.52
N ILE A 163 -3.71 -0.20 -10.57
CA ILE A 163 -4.43 0.10 -11.82
C ILE A 163 -3.51 0.81 -12.81
N GLU A 164 -2.81 1.84 -12.37
CA GLU A 164 -1.98 2.63 -13.28
C GLU A 164 -0.73 1.85 -13.75
N MET A 165 -0.10 1.06 -12.87
CA MET A 165 1.00 0.17 -13.26
C MET A 165 0.55 -0.85 -14.32
N ALA A 166 -0.58 -1.54 -14.07
CA ALA A 166 -1.12 -2.53 -15.01
C ALA A 166 -1.53 -1.92 -16.35
N LYS A 167 -2.20 -0.75 -16.35
CA LYS A 167 -2.54 -0.03 -17.59
C LYS A 167 -1.29 0.38 -18.37
N GLY A 168 -0.29 0.92 -17.68
CA GLY A 168 1.00 1.27 -18.29
C GLY A 168 1.64 0.07 -18.99
N MET A 169 1.77 -1.06 -18.29
CA MET A 169 2.35 -2.30 -18.84
C MET A 169 1.58 -2.84 -20.04
N GLN A 170 0.25 -2.78 -20.01
CA GLN A 170 -0.62 -3.30 -21.07
C GLN A 170 -0.91 -2.30 -22.20
N THR A 171 -0.34 -1.10 -22.16
CA THR A 171 -0.51 -0.11 -23.24
C THR A 171 -0.12 -0.73 -24.57
N ASP A 172 -0.96 -0.57 -25.59
CA ASP A 172 -0.78 -1.11 -26.94
C ASP A 172 -0.55 -2.64 -26.98
N HIS A 173 -1.08 -3.36 -25.97
CA HIS A 173 -0.94 -4.82 -25.83
C HIS A 173 0.52 -5.30 -25.79
N GLN A 174 1.43 -4.50 -25.23
CA GLN A 174 2.85 -4.82 -25.19
C GLN A 174 3.11 -6.14 -24.46
N VAL A 175 2.62 -6.25 -23.22
CA VAL A 175 2.74 -7.44 -22.38
C VAL A 175 1.46 -7.68 -21.61
N ALA A 176 1.25 -8.91 -21.15
CA ALA A 176 0.23 -9.20 -20.14
C ALA A 176 0.75 -8.76 -18.77
N ALA A 177 -0.04 -7.98 -18.02
CA ALA A 177 0.18 -7.75 -16.61
C ALA A 177 -0.42 -8.93 -15.83
N THR A 178 0.43 -9.69 -15.14
CA THR A 178 0.02 -10.77 -14.23
C THR A 178 0.18 -10.32 -12.80
N SER A 179 -0.90 -9.81 -12.23
CA SER A 179 -0.89 -9.32 -10.85
C SER A 179 -0.77 -10.46 -9.84
N LYS A 180 -0.12 -10.18 -8.69
CA LYS A 180 0.16 -11.16 -7.62
C LYS A 180 0.11 -10.52 -6.24
N HIS A 181 -0.06 -11.26 -5.12
CA HIS A 181 -0.36 -12.69 -5.03
C HIS A 181 -1.82 -12.87 -4.59
N TYR A 182 -2.64 -13.52 -5.39
CA TYR A 182 -4.05 -13.71 -5.11
C TYR A 182 -4.21 -14.92 -4.18
N ILE A 183 -4.54 -14.77 -2.89
CA ILE A 183 -5.03 -13.62 -2.15
C ILE A 183 -4.61 -13.70 -0.68
N ALA A 184 -4.53 -12.50 -0.01
CA ALA A 184 -4.27 -12.38 1.43
C ALA A 184 -2.92 -12.94 1.90
N TYR A 185 -1.90 -12.89 1.03
CA TYR A 185 -0.57 -13.44 1.29
C TYR A 185 0.30 -12.56 2.21
N SER A 186 0.15 -11.25 2.18
CA SER A 186 0.97 -10.26 2.90
C SER A 186 0.74 -10.20 4.41
N ASN A 187 0.18 -11.25 4.98
CA ASN A 187 0.04 -11.43 6.41
C ASN A 187 0.94 -12.57 6.85
N ASN A 188 1.73 -12.38 7.88
CA ASN A 188 2.67 -13.37 8.36
C ASN A 188 2.31 -13.94 9.72
N LYS A 189 1.04 -14.03 10.05
CA LYS A 189 0.59 -14.60 11.32
C LYS A 189 1.10 -16.04 11.46
N GLY A 190 2.06 -16.22 12.36
CA GLY A 190 2.68 -17.52 12.64
C GLY A 190 3.81 -17.93 11.70
N GLY A 191 3.87 -17.48 10.49
CA GLY A 191 4.95 -17.75 9.53
C GLY A 191 5.52 -16.46 8.98
N ARG A 192 6.79 -16.38 8.81
CA ARG A 192 7.47 -15.14 8.42
C ARG A 192 8.40 -15.29 7.23
N GLU A 193 8.48 -16.48 6.70
CA GLU A 193 9.14 -16.69 5.43
C GLU A 193 8.24 -16.17 4.31
N GLY A 194 8.81 -15.64 3.27
CA GLY A 194 8.09 -15.23 2.09
C GLY A 194 7.43 -16.40 1.35
N MET A 195 7.85 -17.63 1.56
CA MET A 195 7.32 -18.85 0.93
C MET A 195 6.52 -19.73 1.91
N ALA A 196 6.11 -19.20 3.05
CA ALA A 196 5.33 -19.98 3.99
C ALA A 196 3.88 -20.11 3.54
N ARG A 197 3.33 -21.28 3.71
CA ARG A 197 1.90 -21.45 3.79
C ARG A 197 1.44 -20.91 5.13
N VAL A 198 0.73 -19.86 5.15
CA VAL A 198 0.27 -19.21 6.37
C VAL A 198 -1.19 -18.85 6.20
N ASP A 199 -2.06 -19.48 6.98
CA ASP A 199 -3.42 -18.99 7.14
C ASP A 199 -3.35 -17.64 7.85
N PRO A 200 -3.78 -16.55 7.21
CA PRO A 200 -3.74 -15.22 7.79
C PRO A 200 -4.64 -15.09 9.04
N GLN A 201 -5.54 -16.07 9.29
CA GLN A 201 -6.49 -16.11 10.41
C GLN A 201 -7.24 -14.79 10.60
N MET A 202 -7.63 -14.17 9.51
CA MET A 202 -8.39 -12.93 9.54
C MET A 202 -9.87 -13.19 9.26
N SER A 203 -10.73 -12.31 9.76
CA SER A 203 -12.16 -12.43 9.52
C SER A 203 -12.51 -12.27 8.03
N PRO A 204 -13.59 -12.90 7.54
CA PRO A 204 -14.06 -12.68 6.17
C PRO A 204 -14.26 -11.20 5.83
N ARG A 205 -14.74 -10.39 6.78
CA ARG A 205 -14.88 -8.93 6.62
C ARG A 205 -13.56 -8.23 6.34
N GLU A 206 -12.49 -8.60 7.04
CA GLU A 206 -11.18 -8.00 6.84
C GLU A 206 -10.59 -8.40 5.48
N VAL A 207 -10.72 -9.67 5.09
CA VAL A 207 -10.30 -10.12 3.74
C VAL A 207 -11.01 -9.32 2.66
N GLU A 208 -12.33 -9.14 2.78
CA GLU A 208 -13.14 -8.41 1.80
C GLU A 208 -12.75 -6.92 1.73
N MET A 209 -12.64 -6.26 2.86
CA MET A 209 -12.42 -4.81 2.91
C MET A 209 -10.98 -4.41 2.62
N ILE A 210 -10.00 -5.27 2.92
CA ILE A 210 -8.59 -4.96 2.79
C ILE A 210 -7.98 -5.67 1.59
N HIS A 211 -8.04 -7.00 1.54
CA HIS A 211 -7.28 -7.79 0.57
C HIS A 211 -8.01 -8.01 -0.76
N VAL A 212 -9.32 -8.13 -0.76
CA VAL A 212 -10.14 -8.28 -1.98
C VAL A 212 -10.31 -6.96 -2.72
N TYR A 213 -10.37 -5.84 -2.00
CA TYR A 213 -10.65 -4.53 -2.57
C TYR A 213 -9.73 -4.14 -3.74
N PRO A 214 -8.39 -4.24 -3.66
CA PRO A 214 -7.52 -3.92 -4.80
C PRO A 214 -7.78 -4.82 -6.02
N TRP A 215 -8.02 -6.10 -5.80
CA TRP A 215 -8.25 -7.07 -6.88
C TRP A 215 -9.51 -6.75 -7.68
N LYS A 216 -10.63 -6.48 -6.99
CA LYS A 216 -11.88 -6.08 -7.65
C LYS A 216 -11.70 -4.85 -8.53
N ARG A 217 -10.94 -3.85 -8.03
CA ARG A 217 -10.66 -2.62 -8.73
C ARG A 217 -9.76 -2.85 -9.96
N VAL A 218 -8.62 -3.50 -9.76
CA VAL A 218 -7.63 -3.71 -10.82
C VAL A 218 -8.16 -4.61 -11.94
N ILE A 219 -8.89 -5.68 -11.61
CA ILE A 219 -9.54 -6.53 -12.62
C ILE A 219 -10.51 -5.72 -13.47
N LYS A 220 -11.36 -4.92 -12.83
CA LYS A 220 -12.43 -4.17 -13.52
C LYS A 220 -11.91 -2.94 -14.28
N GLU A 221 -10.93 -2.22 -13.73
CA GLU A 221 -10.54 -0.90 -14.21
C GLU A 221 -9.26 -0.92 -15.07
N ALA A 222 -8.36 -1.90 -14.86
CA ALA A 222 -7.18 -2.10 -15.69
C ALA A 222 -7.32 -3.29 -16.66
N GLY A 223 -8.25 -4.21 -16.42
CA GLY A 223 -8.45 -5.37 -17.32
C GLY A 223 -7.21 -6.27 -17.38
N ILE A 224 -6.59 -6.57 -16.23
CA ILE A 224 -5.39 -7.42 -16.17
C ILE A 224 -5.60 -8.77 -16.84
N LEU A 225 -4.57 -9.26 -17.52
CA LEU A 225 -4.63 -10.47 -18.33
C LEU A 225 -4.16 -11.73 -17.60
N GLY A 226 -3.44 -11.59 -16.50
CA GLY A 226 -2.99 -12.69 -15.65
C GLY A 226 -3.21 -12.44 -14.16
N VAL A 227 -3.35 -13.51 -13.40
CA VAL A 227 -3.39 -13.53 -11.93
C VAL A 227 -2.49 -14.66 -11.45
N MET A 228 -1.56 -14.36 -10.54
CA MET A 228 -0.78 -15.37 -9.85
C MET A 228 -1.43 -15.68 -8.51
N SER A 229 -1.81 -16.94 -8.29
CA SER A 229 -2.37 -17.40 -7.02
C SER A 229 -1.28 -17.61 -5.98
N SER A 230 -1.59 -17.27 -4.72
CA SER A 230 -0.62 -17.23 -3.62
C SER A 230 -0.29 -18.59 -3.01
N TYR A 231 0.75 -18.64 -2.18
CA TYR A 231 1.19 -19.86 -1.49
C TYR A 231 0.32 -20.28 -0.32
N ASN A 232 -0.40 -19.34 0.29
CA ASN A 232 -1.08 -19.54 1.57
C ASN A 232 -2.41 -20.28 1.45
N ASP A 233 -2.87 -20.78 2.56
CA ASP A 233 -4.26 -21.17 2.78
C ASP A 233 -5.06 -20.02 3.40
N TYR A 234 -6.36 -20.09 3.34
CA TYR A 234 -7.29 -19.22 4.03
C TYR A 234 -8.41 -20.08 4.63
N ASP A 235 -8.61 -19.95 5.94
CA ASP A 235 -9.57 -20.77 6.72
C ASP A 235 -9.33 -22.28 6.51
N GLY A 236 -8.05 -22.69 6.45
CA GLY A 236 -7.63 -24.05 6.25
C GLY A 236 -7.69 -24.58 4.81
N PHE A 237 -8.13 -23.77 3.85
CA PHE A 237 -8.22 -24.15 2.44
C PHE A 237 -7.11 -23.48 1.63
N PRO A 238 -6.14 -24.24 1.04
CA PRO A 238 -5.12 -23.66 0.18
C PRO A 238 -5.75 -22.93 -1.02
N ILE A 239 -5.25 -21.72 -1.30
CA ILE A 239 -5.75 -20.93 -2.44
C ILE A 239 -5.63 -21.70 -3.75
N GLN A 240 -4.54 -22.46 -3.93
CA GLN A 240 -4.28 -23.26 -5.14
C GLN A 240 -5.35 -24.31 -5.44
N SER A 241 -6.06 -24.82 -4.45
CA SER A 241 -7.10 -25.84 -4.59
C SER A 241 -8.51 -25.31 -4.30
N SER A 242 -8.65 -23.98 -4.12
CA SER A 242 -9.93 -23.37 -3.76
C SER A 242 -10.74 -22.98 -4.99
N TYR A 243 -11.76 -23.80 -5.32
CA TYR A 243 -12.76 -23.46 -6.36
C TYR A 243 -13.47 -22.13 -6.03
N TYR A 244 -13.73 -21.88 -4.75
CA TYR A 244 -14.36 -20.66 -4.29
C TYR A 244 -13.55 -19.44 -4.73
N TRP A 245 -12.24 -19.39 -4.40
CA TRP A 245 -11.41 -18.23 -4.74
C TRP A 245 -11.08 -18.14 -6.22
N LEU A 246 -10.65 -19.24 -6.86
CA LEU A 246 -10.14 -19.19 -8.25
C LEU A 246 -11.24 -19.19 -9.30
N THR A 247 -12.43 -19.71 -8.98
CA THR A 247 -13.54 -19.78 -9.95
C THR A 247 -14.72 -18.92 -9.53
N THR A 248 -15.34 -19.16 -8.37
CA THR A 248 -16.55 -18.45 -7.96
C THR A 248 -16.29 -16.95 -7.81
N ARG A 249 -15.29 -16.58 -7.02
CA ARG A 249 -14.97 -15.17 -6.76
C ARG A 249 -14.29 -14.51 -7.96
N LEU A 250 -13.13 -15.05 -8.35
CA LEU A 250 -12.28 -14.41 -9.36
C LEU A 250 -12.97 -14.30 -10.72
N ARG A 251 -13.50 -15.41 -11.24
CA ARG A 251 -14.13 -15.47 -12.57
C ARG A 251 -15.62 -15.11 -12.55
N GLY A 252 -16.35 -15.63 -11.57
CA GLY A 252 -17.79 -15.43 -11.45
C GLY A 252 -18.15 -14.01 -11.00
N GLU A 253 -17.64 -13.55 -9.86
CA GLU A 253 -18.04 -12.27 -9.28
C GLU A 253 -17.22 -11.09 -9.79
N PHE A 254 -15.88 -11.22 -9.90
CA PHE A 254 -15.02 -10.11 -10.34
C PHE A 254 -14.96 -10.01 -11.87
N GLY A 255 -15.42 -11.04 -12.59
CA GLY A 255 -15.49 -11.06 -14.05
C GLY A 255 -14.13 -11.24 -14.73
N PHE A 256 -13.12 -11.77 -14.03
CA PHE A 256 -11.80 -12.01 -14.61
C PHE A 256 -11.87 -12.99 -15.80
N ARG A 257 -11.19 -12.64 -16.90
CA ARG A 257 -11.20 -13.41 -18.16
C ARG A 257 -9.83 -13.84 -18.65
N GLY A 258 -8.78 -13.53 -17.90
CA GLY A 258 -7.42 -13.97 -18.18
C GLY A 258 -7.11 -15.36 -17.64
N TYR A 259 -5.84 -15.71 -17.55
CA TYR A 259 -5.40 -16.96 -16.96
C TYR A 259 -4.91 -16.82 -15.50
N VAL A 260 -5.01 -17.91 -14.77
CA VAL A 260 -4.42 -18.05 -13.43
C VAL A 260 -3.16 -18.90 -13.53
N VAL A 261 -2.04 -18.35 -13.08
CA VAL A 261 -0.78 -19.08 -12.90
C VAL A 261 -0.57 -19.33 -11.41
N SER A 262 -0.01 -20.48 -11.04
CA SER A 262 0.41 -20.72 -9.66
C SER A 262 1.67 -19.92 -9.34
N ASP A 263 1.87 -19.55 -8.09
CA ASP A 263 3.20 -19.20 -7.60
C ASP A 263 4.13 -20.43 -7.69
N SER A 264 5.45 -20.21 -7.59
CA SER A 264 6.47 -21.24 -7.83
C SER A 264 6.36 -22.41 -6.85
N ASP A 265 6.22 -23.64 -7.37
CA ASP A 265 5.98 -24.86 -6.59
C ASP A 265 4.72 -24.87 -5.70
N ALA A 266 3.80 -23.89 -5.81
CA ALA A 266 2.62 -23.81 -4.95
C ALA A 266 1.65 -24.99 -5.14
N VAL A 267 1.60 -25.59 -6.34
CA VAL A 267 0.82 -26.83 -6.57
C VAL A 267 1.42 -28.00 -5.78
N GLU A 268 2.75 -28.10 -5.76
CA GLU A 268 3.48 -29.09 -4.97
C GLU A 268 3.25 -28.94 -3.48
N TYR A 269 3.04 -27.73 -3.02
CA TYR A 269 2.79 -27.46 -1.59
C TYR A 269 1.49 -28.05 -1.08
N LEU A 270 0.53 -28.39 -1.94
CA LEU A 270 -0.70 -29.05 -1.52
C LEU A 270 -0.39 -30.40 -0.82
N PHE A 271 0.56 -31.17 -1.34
CA PHE A 271 0.98 -32.41 -0.68
C PHE A 271 2.18 -32.25 0.25
N SER A 272 3.16 -31.39 -0.08
CA SER A 272 4.43 -31.31 0.63
C SER A 272 4.41 -30.39 1.87
N LYS A 273 3.50 -29.42 1.93
CA LYS A 273 3.39 -28.44 3.03
C LYS A 273 2.00 -28.37 3.64
N HIS A 274 0.93 -28.26 2.82
CA HIS A 274 -0.44 -28.16 3.33
C HIS A 274 -0.97 -29.52 3.81
N GLY A 275 -0.55 -30.63 3.19
CA GLY A 275 -1.04 -31.96 3.51
C GLY A 275 -2.51 -32.18 3.13
N THR A 276 -2.99 -31.44 2.12
CA THR A 276 -4.37 -31.53 1.61
C THR A 276 -4.51 -32.44 0.37
N ALA A 277 -3.38 -32.88 -0.18
CA ALA A 277 -3.30 -33.87 -1.25
C ALA A 277 -2.34 -35.00 -0.83
N ALA A 278 -2.63 -36.23 -1.23
CA ALA A 278 -1.79 -37.38 -0.90
C ALA A 278 -0.47 -37.41 -1.70
N ASP A 279 -0.52 -36.89 -2.93
CA ASP A 279 0.61 -36.89 -3.85
C ASP A 279 0.46 -35.79 -4.92
N MET A 280 1.41 -35.75 -5.85
CA MET A 280 1.38 -34.78 -6.96
C MET A 280 0.17 -34.98 -7.88
N LYS A 281 -0.30 -36.18 -8.11
CA LYS A 281 -1.45 -36.46 -8.99
C LYS A 281 -2.72 -35.84 -8.40
N GLU A 282 -2.93 -36.02 -7.10
CA GLU A 282 -4.06 -35.38 -6.40
C GLU A 282 -3.91 -33.86 -6.36
N SER A 283 -2.69 -33.32 -6.18
CA SER A 283 -2.45 -31.88 -6.26
C SER A 283 -2.83 -31.29 -7.64
N VAL A 284 -2.51 -31.99 -8.72
CA VAL A 284 -2.91 -31.62 -10.09
C VAL A 284 -4.43 -31.64 -10.25
N LEU A 285 -5.10 -32.71 -9.76
CA LEU A 285 -6.56 -32.82 -9.80
C LEU A 285 -7.23 -31.63 -9.12
N GLN A 286 -6.86 -31.38 -7.87
CA GLN A 286 -7.44 -30.29 -7.06
C GLN A 286 -7.23 -28.93 -7.72
N SER A 287 -6.00 -28.61 -8.16
CA SER A 287 -5.67 -27.31 -8.73
C SER A 287 -6.38 -27.04 -10.06
N VAL A 288 -6.42 -28.03 -10.97
CA VAL A 288 -7.07 -27.86 -12.28
C VAL A 288 -8.58 -27.70 -12.13
N LEU A 289 -9.22 -28.50 -11.26
CA LEU A 289 -10.64 -28.36 -10.98
C LEU A 289 -10.98 -27.04 -10.29
N ALA A 290 -10.10 -26.54 -9.42
CA ALA A 290 -10.29 -25.25 -8.74
C ALA A 290 -10.27 -24.05 -9.68
N GLY A 291 -9.54 -24.11 -10.80
CA GLY A 291 -9.49 -22.99 -11.75
C GLY A 291 -8.10 -22.61 -12.24
N LEU A 292 -7.04 -23.34 -11.85
CA LEU A 292 -5.67 -23.08 -12.28
C LEU A 292 -5.51 -23.37 -13.79
N ASN A 293 -4.89 -22.41 -14.50
CA ASN A 293 -4.58 -22.57 -15.94
C ASN A 293 -3.13 -23.04 -16.16
N ILE A 294 -2.18 -22.49 -15.39
CA ILE A 294 -0.74 -22.71 -15.60
C ILE A 294 -0.09 -23.03 -14.26
N ARG A 295 0.64 -24.14 -14.21
CA ARG A 295 1.52 -24.46 -13.08
C ARG A 295 2.88 -23.82 -13.29
N CYS A 296 3.34 -23.01 -12.35
CA CYS A 296 4.71 -22.48 -12.28
C CYS A 296 5.56 -23.33 -11.33
N THR A 297 6.80 -23.66 -11.72
CA THR A 297 7.67 -24.56 -10.94
C THR A 297 9.10 -24.56 -11.41
N PHE A 298 10.03 -24.83 -10.49
CA PHE A 298 11.43 -25.14 -10.79
C PHE A 298 11.68 -26.60 -11.23
N ARG A 299 10.62 -27.45 -11.24
CA ARG A 299 10.71 -28.89 -11.52
C ARG A 299 10.43 -29.18 -12.98
N SER A 300 10.74 -30.44 -13.40
CA SER A 300 10.41 -30.91 -14.74
C SER A 300 8.88 -30.81 -14.99
N PRO A 301 8.45 -30.38 -16.19
CA PRO A 301 7.07 -30.41 -16.63
C PRO A 301 6.42 -31.79 -16.54
N ASP A 302 7.20 -32.86 -16.70
CA ASP A 302 6.70 -34.24 -16.66
C ASP A 302 5.96 -34.55 -15.36
N SER A 303 6.44 -34.00 -14.24
CA SER A 303 5.82 -34.17 -12.92
C SER A 303 4.37 -33.67 -12.84
N TYR A 304 3.95 -32.82 -13.78
CA TYR A 304 2.58 -32.30 -13.88
C TYR A 304 1.85 -32.88 -15.09
N VAL A 305 2.50 -32.94 -16.25
CA VAL A 305 1.88 -33.33 -17.51
C VAL A 305 1.47 -34.80 -17.52
N LEU A 306 2.32 -35.70 -16.96
CA LEU A 306 2.01 -37.11 -16.92
C LEU A 306 0.81 -37.44 -16.01
N PRO A 307 0.76 -36.96 -14.73
CA PRO A 307 -0.42 -37.11 -13.90
C PRO A 307 -1.68 -36.48 -14.52
N LEU A 308 -1.58 -35.31 -15.16
CA LEU A 308 -2.71 -34.67 -15.82
C LEU A 308 -3.30 -35.54 -16.95
N ARG A 309 -2.43 -36.14 -17.77
CA ARG A 309 -2.85 -37.06 -18.84
C ARG A 309 -3.53 -38.33 -18.30
N GLU A 310 -3.03 -38.89 -17.20
CA GLU A 310 -3.65 -40.01 -16.50
C GLU A 310 -5.03 -39.63 -15.99
N LEU A 311 -5.19 -38.52 -15.31
CA LEU A 311 -6.47 -38.02 -14.75
C LEU A 311 -7.53 -37.81 -15.86
N ILE A 312 -7.11 -37.33 -17.03
CA ILE A 312 -7.99 -37.20 -18.18
C ILE A 312 -8.39 -38.56 -18.70
N ALA A 313 -7.46 -39.50 -18.85
CA ALA A 313 -7.70 -40.85 -19.33
C ALA A 313 -8.63 -41.66 -18.38
N GLU A 314 -8.53 -41.41 -17.10
CA GLU A 314 -9.39 -41.98 -16.04
C GLU A 314 -10.77 -41.32 -15.97
N GLY A 315 -10.95 -40.18 -16.66
CA GLY A 315 -12.18 -39.38 -16.62
C GLY A 315 -12.34 -38.55 -15.32
N ALA A 316 -11.32 -38.47 -14.49
CA ALA A 316 -11.33 -37.68 -13.26
C ALA A 316 -11.35 -36.15 -13.56
N ILE A 317 -10.77 -35.75 -14.68
CA ILE A 317 -10.86 -34.37 -15.19
C ILE A 317 -11.57 -34.41 -16.56
N PRO A 318 -12.75 -33.77 -16.68
CA PRO A 318 -13.45 -33.68 -17.97
C PRO A 318 -12.65 -32.87 -19.00
N MET A 319 -12.68 -33.29 -20.28
CA MET A 319 -12.05 -32.56 -21.38
C MET A 319 -12.54 -31.10 -21.46
N SER A 320 -13.82 -30.84 -21.18
CA SER A 320 -14.35 -29.46 -21.13
C SER A 320 -13.64 -28.55 -20.14
N THR A 321 -13.21 -29.11 -19.00
CA THR A 321 -12.39 -28.37 -18.04
C THR A 321 -11.03 -27.99 -18.63
N ILE A 322 -10.39 -28.92 -19.34
CA ILE A 322 -9.11 -28.66 -20.02
C ILE A 322 -9.29 -27.59 -21.12
N ASP A 323 -10.37 -27.72 -21.93
CA ASP A 323 -10.68 -26.75 -22.99
C ASP A 323 -10.85 -25.35 -22.42
N ASP A 324 -11.52 -25.20 -21.28
CA ASP A 324 -11.68 -23.91 -20.60
C ASP A 324 -10.34 -23.35 -20.13
N ARG A 325 -9.49 -24.16 -19.49
CA ARG A 325 -8.16 -23.73 -19.03
C ARG A 325 -7.27 -23.31 -20.20
N VAL A 326 -7.26 -24.06 -21.28
CA VAL A 326 -6.49 -23.76 -22.49
C VAL A 326 -7.05 -22.53 -23.23
N ARG A 327 -8.38 -22.39 -23.30
CA ARG A 327 -9.04 -21.23 -23.94
C ARG A 327 -8.61 -19.90 -23.28
N ASP A 328 -8.51 -19.85 -21.97
CA ASP A 328 -8.06 -18.65 -21.25
C ASP A 328 -6.60 -18.32 -21.59
N ILE A 329 -5.70 -19.32 -21.63
CA ILE A 329 -4.31 -19.14 -22.01
C ILE A 329 -4.20 -18.60 -23.44
N LEU A 330 -4.88 -19.26 -24.38
CA LEU A 330 -4.86 -18.87 -25.80
C LEU A 330 -5.44 -17.46 -26.00
N ARG A 331 -6.51 -17.12 -25.27
CA ARG A 331 -7.09 -15.77 -25.32
C ARG A 331 -6.03 -14.72 -24.98
N VAL A 332 -5.24 -14.90 -23.92
CA VAL A 332 -4.18 -13.95 -23.56
C VAL A 332 -3.11 -13.89 -24.63
N LYS A 333 -2.65 -15.03 -25.15
CA LYS A 333 -1.67 -15.07 -26.24
C LYS A 333 -2.15 -14.33 -27.50
N PHE A 334 -3.44 -14.41 -27.84
CA PHE A 334 -4.01 -13.62 -28.93
C PHE A 334 -4.06 -12.12 -28.60
N LEU A 335 -4.47 -11.77 -27.38
CA LEU A 335 -4.57 -10.36 -26.97
C LEU A 335 -3.23 -9.63 -26.95
N VAL A 336 -2.15 -10.30 -26.55
CA VAL A 336 -0.79 -9.72 -26.63
C VAL A 336 -0.14 -9.85 -28.03
N GLY A 337 -0.92 -10.25 -29.03
CA GLY A 337 -0.49 -10.34 -30.42
C GLY A 337 0.55 -11.42 -30.72
N LEU A 338 0.68 -12.43 -29.86
CA LEU A 338 1.76 -13.43 -29.95
C LEU A 338 1.63 -14.34 -31.19
N PHE A 339 0.42 -14.49 -31.75
CA PHE A 339 0.20 -15.22 -33.01
C PHE A 339 0.46 -14.35 -34.25
N ASP A 340 0.24 -13.04 -34.15
CA ASP A 340 0.42 -12.12 -35.28
C ASP A 340 1.85 -11.59 -35.38
N HIS A 341 2.49 -11.36 -34.23
CA HIS A 341 3.81 -10.79 -34.08
C HIS A 341 4.66 -11.56 -33.06
N PRO A 342 5.01 -12.85 -33.34
CA PRO A 342 5.69 -13.72 -32.39
C PRO A 342 7.16 -13.34 -32.16
N TYR A 343 7.74 -12.52 -33.02
CA TYR A 343 9.15 -12.15 -32.97
C TYR A 343 9.36 -10.66 -32.79
N GLN A 344 10.40 -10.27 -32.05
CA GLN A 344 10.94 -8.91 -32.10
C GLN A 344 11.79 -8.74 -33.36
N ILE A 345 11.32 -7.94 -34.31
CA ILE A 345 11.95 -7.78 -35.63
C ILE A 345 12.89 -6.58 -35.71
N ASP A 346 12.67 -5.50 -34.96
CA ASP A 346 13.55 -4.34 -34.95
C ASP A 346 14.56 -4.41 -33.78
N LEU A 347 15.61 -5.18 -33.98
CA LEU A 347 16.69 -5.35 -33.01
C LEU A 347 17.49 -4.06 -32.76
N LYS A 348 17.50 -3.11 -33.71
CA LYS A 348 18.16 -1.82 -33.50
C LYS A 348 17.37 -0.90 -32.63
N GLU A 349 16.05 -0.94 -32.74
CA GLU A 349 15.16 -0.22 -31.83
C GLU A 349 15.32 -0.72 -30.39
N THR A 350 15.46 -2.05 -30.22
CA THR A 350 15.70 -2.66 -28.91
C THR A 350 16.94 -2.07 -28.23
N ASP A 351 18.09 -2.01 -28.92
CA ASP A 351 19.32 -1.43 -28.35
C ASP A 351 19.21 0.09 -28.07
N LYS A 352 18.33 0.79 -28.78
CA LYS A 352 18.12 2.23 -28.62
C LYS A 352 17.21 2.55 -27.42
N GLU A 353 16.17 1.74 -27.20
CA GLU A 353 15.11 2.09 -26.25
C GLU A 353 15.29 1.43 -24.86
N VAL A 354 15.89 0.21 -24.80
CA VAL A 354 16.11 -0.45 -23.52
C VAL A 354 17.15 0.32 -22.70
N ASN A 355 16.80 0.71 -21.51
CA ASN A 355 17.64 1.49 -20.58
C ASN A 355 18.14 2.83 -21.17
N CYS A 356 17.34 3.48 -21.98
CA CYS A 356 17.72 4.75 -22.63
C CYS A 356 17.75 5.92 -21.63
N ALA A 357 18.34 7.03 -22.06
CA ALA A 357 18.48 8.24 -21.23
C ALA A 357 17.12 8.78 -20.75
N GLU A 358 16.10 8.74 -21.59
CA GLU A 358 14.75 9.16 -21.26
C GLU A 358 14.13 8.31 -20.13
N ASN A 359 14.33 6.98 -20.20
CA ASN A 359 13.89 6.06 -19.14
C ASN A 359 14.64 6.31 -17.84
N GLN A 360 15.95 6.61 -17.89
CA GLN A 360 16.76 6.98 -16.72
C GLN A 360 16.30 8.31 -16.09
N GLN A 361 15.78 9.27 -16.87
CA GLN A 361 15.14 10.47 -16.31
C GLN A 361 13.88 10.14 -15.50
N VAL A 362 13.06 9.20 -15.97
CA VAL A 362 11.87 8.73 -15.23
C VAL A 362 12.30 7.98 -13.96
N ALA A 363 13.37 7.17 -14.03
CA ALA A 363 13.93 6.49 -12.85
C ALA A 363 14.42 7.51 -11.80
N LEU A 364 15.14 8.55 -12.21
CA LEU A 364 15.57 9.62 -11.31
C LEU A 364 14.38 10.38 -10.71
N GLN A 365 13.34 10.68 -11.50
CA GLN A 365 12.11 11.30 -10.99
C GLN A 365 11.46 10.40 -9.94
N ALA A 366 11.32 9.11 -10.21
CA ALA A 366 10.74 8.15 -9.27
C ALA A 366 11.56 8.07 -7.97
N SER A 367 12.90 8.04 -8.08
CA SER A 367 13.79 8.05 -6.92
C SER A 367 13.62 9.33 -6.08
N LYS A 368 13.51 10.50 -6.70
CA LYS A 368 13.27 11.78 -6.00
C LYS A 368 11.91 11.81 -5.30
N GLU A 369 10.85 11.45 -6.03
CA GLU A 369 9.49 11.53 -5.51
C GLU A 369 9.19 10.50 -4.42
N SER A 370 9.99 9.43 -4.31
CA SER A 370 9.89 8.43 -3.25
C SER A 370 10.48 8.87 -1.90
N LEU A 371 11.32 9.91 -1.89
CA LEU A 371 12.01 10.39 -0.69
C LEU A 371 11.02 11.03 0.29
N VAL A 372 11.03 10.58 1.56
CA VAL A 372 10.17 11.10 2.61
C VAL A 372 11.02 11.77 3.70
N LEU A 373 10.84 13.07 3.88
CA LEU A 373 11.48 13.81 4.97
C LEU A 373 10.72 13.55 6.28
N LEU A 374 11.29 12.73 7.16
CA LEU A 374 10.66 12.36 8.43
C LEU A 374 10.87 13.41 9.53
N LYS A 375 12.03 14.05 9.54
CA LYS A 375 12.37 15.07 10.53
C LYS A 375 13.31 16.10 9.94
N ASN A 376 13.13 17.37 10.30
CA ASN A 376 14.04 18.47 9.94
C ASN A 376 13.99 19.59 10.98
N GLN A 377 14.54 19.30 12.16
CA GLN A 377 14.59 20.24 13.26
C GLN A 377 15.60 21.35 12.93
N ASP A 378 15.27 22.59 13.31
CA ASP A 378 16.10 23.80 13.10
C ASP A 378 16.54 24.03 11.65
N ALA A 379 15.79 23.46 10.67
CA ALA A 379 16.07 23.54 9.25
C ALA A 379 17.53 23.14 8.91
N VAL A 380 17.99 22.00 9.46
CA VAL A 380 19.31 21.44 9.15
C VAL A 380 19.43 21.11 7.67
N LEU A 381 18.35 20.63 7.07
CA LEU A 381 18.24 20.43 5.63
C LEU A 381 17.41 21.56 4.98
N PRO A 382 17.72 21.94 3.74
CA PRO A 382 18.86 21.49 2.93
C PRO A 382 20.19 22.07 3.41
N LEU A 383 21.26 21.30 3.19
CA LEU A 383 22.63 21.71 3.46
C LEU A 383 23.06 22.81 2.48
N ASP A 384 23.72 23.84 2.98
CA ASP A 384 24.30 24.90 2.11
C ASP A 384 25.70 24.47 1.64
N VAL A 385 25.77 24.02 0.39
CA VAL A 385 27.03 23.58 -0.26
C VAL A 385 28.14 24.66 -0.20
N ASN A 386 27.77 25.94 -0.02
CA ASN A 386 28.71 27.04 0.06
C ASN A 386 29.35 27.17 1.45
N LYS A 387 28.74 26.63 2.48
CA LYS A 387 29.22 26.69 3.87
C LYS A 387 29.93 25.42 4.34
N ILE A 388 29.84 24.34 3.55
CA ILE A 388 30.45 23.05 3.90
C ILE A 388 31.81 22.95 3.25
N SER A 389 32.84 22.79 4.04
CA SER A 389 34.23 22.54 3.62
C SER A 389 34.65 21.09 3.88
N LYS A 390 34.02 20.44 4.84
CA LYS A 390 34.30 19.06 5.29
C LYS A 390 33.00 18.34 5.61
N ILE A 391 32.79 17.22 4.99
CA ILE A 391 31.62 16.35 5.23
C ILE A 391 32.11 14.95 5.56
N ALA A 392 31.61 14.35 6.62
CA ALA A 392 31.78 12.93 6.91
C ALA A 392 30.58 12.17 6.38
N VAL A 393 30.82 11.02 5.76
CA VAL A 393 29.82 10.06 5.31
C VAL A 393 30.15 8.72 5.93
N CYS A 394 29.20 8.11 6.63
CA CYS A 394 29.39 6.78 7.20
C CYS A 394 28.11 5.96 7.18
N GLY A 395 28.26 4.70 7.51
CA GLY A 395 27.16 3.73 7.52
C GLY A 395 27.30 2.66 6.41
N PRO A 396 26.72 1.47 6.62
CA PRO A 396 26.87 0.33 5.71
C PRO A 396 26.25 0.56 4.33
N ASN A 397 25.24 1.44 4.21
CA ASN A 397 24.54 1.74 2.96
C ASN A 397 25.08 3.01 2.27
N ALA A 398 26.15 3.61 2.78
CA ALA A 398 26.68 4.85 2.20
C ALA A 398 27.35 4.65 0.84
N ASP A 399 28.06 3.54 0.68
CA ASP A 399 28.77 3.16 -0.56
C ASP A 399 28.44 1.71 -0.91
N GLU A 400 27.12 1.42 -1.03
CA GLU A 400 26.58 0.09 -1.26
C GLU A 400 25.61 0.14 -2.45
N GLU A 401 25.64 -0.86 -3.30
CA GLU A 401 24.77 -1.00 -4.48
C GLU A 401 23.67 -2.05 -4.28
N ALA A 402 23.88 -3.03 -3.39
CA ALA A 402 23.05 -4.21 -3.26
C ALA A 402 21.55 -3.91 -2.95
N TYR A 403 21.24 -2.77 -2.32
CA TYR A 403 19.85 -2.36 -2.08
C TYR A 403 19.10 -2.02 -3.38
N ALA A 404 19.80 -1.60 -4.42
CA ALA A 404 19.21 -1.28 -5.72
C ALA A 404 19.16 -2.48 -6.67
N LEU A 405 19.83 -3.58 -6.32
CA LEU A 405 19.96 -4.80 -7.13
C LEU A 405 19.23 -5.99 -6.49
N THR A 406 18.10 -5.73 -5.82
CA THR A 406 17.23 -6.77 -5.22
C THR A 406 16.40 -7.47 -6.30
N HIS A 407 15.80 -8.63 -5.97
CA HIS A 407 14.95 -9.39 -6.89
C HIS A 407 13.75 -8.59 -7.42
N TYR A 408 13.24 -9.07 -8.52
CA TYR A 408 12.09 -8.62 -9.28
C TYR A 408 12.29 -7.28 -10.00
N GLY A 409 13.56 -6.97 -10.32
CA GLY A 409 14.00 -5.86 -11.16
C GLY A 409 15.39 -6.07 -11.75
N PRO A 410 15.90 -5.16 -12.60
CA PRO A 410 17.21 -5.29 -13.25
C PRO A 410 18.38 -5.44 -12.28
N LEU A 411 19.39 -6.23 -12.63
CA LEU A 411 20.41 -6.73 -11.73
C LEU A 411 21.83 -6.25 -11.99
N ALA A 412 22.12 -5.79 -13.22
CA ALA A 412 23.47 -5.42 -13.65
C ALA A 412 23.53 -3.96 -14.15
N VAL A 413 22.69 -3.12 -13.59
CA VAL A 413 22.69 -1.69 -13.88
C VAL A 413 23.75 -0.96 -13.05
N GLU A 414 24.27 0.14 -13.57
CA GLU A 414 25.10 1.05 -12.79
C GLU A 414 24.25 1.73 -11.72
N VAL A 415 24.74 1.75 -10.49
CA VAL A 415 24.08 2.35 -9.32
C VAL A 415 24.91 3.52 -8.83
N THR A 416 24.31 4.69 -8.75
CA THR A 416 24.95 5.81 -8.06
C THR A 416 24.76 5.62 -6.55
N THR A 417 25.84 5.38 -5.80
CA THR A 417 25.80 5.27 -4.34
C THR A 417 25.55 6.64 -3.68
N VAL A 418 25.15 6.65 -2.40
CA VAL A 418 24.96 7.91 -1.66
C VAL A 418 26.27 8.70 -1.56
N LEU A 419 27.39 8.00 -1.34
CA LEU A 419 28.71 8.59 -1.29
C LEU A 419 29.11 9.25 -2.62
N GLU A 420 28.85 8.58 -3.72
CA GLU A 420 29.11 9.12 -5.07
C GLU A 420 28.21 10.34 -5.36
N GLY A 421 26.91 10.23 -5.05
CA GLY A 421 25.97 11.34 -5.19
C GLY A 421 26.43 12.58 -4.43
N ILE A 422 26.92 12.43 -3.17
CA ILE A 422 27.45 13.53 -2.38
C ILE A 422 28.74 14.07 -3.01
N ARG A 423 29.68 13.21 -3.43
CA ARG A 423 30.93 13.64 -4.08
C ARG A 423 30.69 14.43 -5.35
N ASN A 424 29.72 14.03 -6.14
CA ASN A 424 29.35 14.71 -7.38
C ASN A 424 28.69 16.08 -7.14
N LYS A 425 28.15 16.30 -5.94
CA LYS A 425 27.38 17.50 -5.59
C LYS A 425 28.19 18.58 -4.87
N VAL A 426 29.14 18.19 -4.04
CA VAL A 426 29.95 19.14 -3.29
C VAL A 426 30.90 19.92 -4.17
N LYS A 427 31.32 21.12 -3.75
CA LYS A 427 32.26 21.95 -4.50
C LYS A 427 33.64 21.32 -4.62
N PRO A 428 34.36 21.59 -5.72
CA PRO A 428 35.78 21.28 -5.79
C PRO A 428 36.54 21.81 -4.57
N GLY A 429 37.32 20.95 -3.90
CA GLY A 429 38.06 21.28 -2.69
C GLY A 429 37.34 20.98 -1.38
N THR A 430 36.06 20.60 -1.39
CA THR A 430 35.38 20.05 -0.20
C THR A 430 35.97 18.68 0.13
N ASN A 431 36.37 18.48 1.38
CA ASN A 431 36.86 17.18 1.86
C ASN A 431 35.71 16.26 2.24
N VAL A 432 35.55 15.16 1.53
CA VAL A 432 34.57 14.10 1.85
C VAL A 432 35.31 12.94 2.51
N PHE A 433 35.07 12.76 3.82
CA PHE A 433 35.63 11.63 4.59
C PHE A 433 34.64 10.50 4.60
N PHE A 434 35.06 9.32 4.19
CA PHE A 434 34.23 8.12 4.22
C PHE A 434 34.78 7.09 5.20
N THR A 435 33.88 6.45 5.93
CA THR A 435 34.16 5.28 6.77
C THR A 435 32.89 4.46 6.87
N LYS A 436 32.95 3.16 6.61
CA LYS A 436 31.77 2.29 6.74
C LYS A 436 31.19 2.34 8.16
N GLY A 437 32.04 2.30 9.18
CA GLY A 437 31.70 2.43 10.61
C GLY A 437 31.10 1.17 11.23
N CYS A 438 30.31 0.41 10.49
CA CYS A 438 29.84 -0.93 10.87
C CYS A 438 29.38 -1.71 9.63
N ASP A 439 29.22 -3.02 9.76
CA ASP A 439 28.56 -3.83 8.74
C ASP A 439 27.03 -3.66 8.79
N LEU A 440 26.35 -4.05 7.70
CA LEU A 440 24.89 -3.99 7.62
C LEU A 440 24.23 -4.81 8.74
N VAL A 441 24.74 -5.99 8.99
CA VAL A 441 24.39 -6.88 10.09
C VAL A 441 25.67 -7.40 10.72
N ASP A 442 25.66 -7.72 12.00
CA ASP A 442 26.81 -8.26 12.72
C ASP A 442 27.06 -9.75 12.40
N ALA A 443 28.16 -10.29 12.91
CA ALA A 443 28.58 -11.68 12.65
C ALA A 443 27.63 -12.74 13.26
N ASN A 444 26.81 -12.34 14.23
CA ASN A 444 25.86 -13.24 14.91
C ASN A 444 24.44 -13.18 14.31
N TRP A 445 24.25 -12.44 13.22
CA TRP A 445 22.97 -12.35 12.54
C TRP A 445 22.50 -13.73 12.01
N PRO A 446 21.20 -14.13 12.17
CA PRO A 446 20.09 -13.34 12.70
C PRO A 446 19.87 -13.45 14.22
N GLU A 447 20.67 -14.23 14.95
CA GLU A 447 20.51 -14.42 16.40
C GLU A 447 20.63 -13.11 17.18
N SER A 448 21.44 -12.17 16.69
CA SER A 448 21.64 -10.85 17.27
C SER A 448 20.39 -9.95 17.29
N GLU A 449 19.32 -10.29 16.58
CA GLU A 449 18.00 -9.68 16.77
C GLU A 449 17.38 -10.00 18.15
N LEU A 450 17.76 -11.13 18.73
CA LEU A 450 17.19 -11.65 19.97
C LEU A 450 18.15 -11.48 21.15
N ILE A 451 19.44 -11.66 20.90
CA ILE A 451 20.49 -11.65 21.92
C ILE A 451 21.53 -10.59 21.54
N ARG A 452 21.60 -9.54 22.33
CA ARG A 452 22.62 -8.49 22.09
C ARG A 452 23.99 -8.94 22.61
N TYR A 453 24.94 -9.11 21.69
CA TYR A 453 26.32 -9.42 21.99
C TYR A 453 27.12 -8.14 22.27
N PRO A 454 28.19 -8.18 23.11
CA PRO A 454 29.13 -7.08 23.26
C PRO A 454 29.80 -6.71 21.93
N LEU A 455 30.21 -5.46 21.79
CA LEU A 455 31.04 -5.03 20.65
C LEU A 455 32.39 -5.76 20.67
N THR A 456 32.83 -6.21 19.50
CA THR A 456 34.22 -6.69 19.33
C THR A 456 35.18 -5.52 19.26
N ALA A 457 36.49 -5.77 19.43
CA ALA A 457 37.50 -4.71 19.29
C ALA A 457 37.53 -4.12 17.86
N GLU A 458 37.28 -4.96 16.87
CA GLU A 458 37.21 -4.57 15.45
C GLU A 458 35.98 -3.67 15.19
N GLU A 459 34.81 -4.07 15.68
CA GLU A 459 33.58 -3.26 15.56
C GLU A 459 33.76 -1.89 16.23
N GLN A 460 34.31 -1.85 17.45
CA GLN A 460 34.60 -0.61 18.15
C GLN A 460 35.59 0.28 17.37
N SER A 461 36.65 -0.31 16.82
CA SER A 461 37.67 0.41 16.02
C SER A 461 37.04 1.06 14.76
N GLU A 462 36.11 0.38 14.09
CA GLU A 462 35.42 0.95 12.92
C GLU A 462 34.49 2.11 13.32
N ILE A 463 33.77 1.99 14.43
CA ILE A 463 32.96 3.06 14.99
C ILE A 463 33.84 4.26 15.38
N ASP A 464 35.00 4.03 16.03
CA ASP A 464 35.92 5.09 16.45
C ASP A 464 36.45 5.88 15.24
N LYS A 465 36.77 5.23 14.12
CA LYS A 465 37.17 5.90 12.88
C LYS A 465 36.08 6.82 12.34
N ALA A 466 34.81 6.36 12.37
CA ALA A 466 33.68 7.19 11.96
C ALA A 466 33.51 8.42 12.88
N VAL A 467 33.67 8.23 14.20
CA VAL A 467 33.64 9.30 15.19
C VAL A 467 34.75 10.33 14.95
N GLU A 468 35.98 9.89 14.62
CA GLU A 468 37.08 10.80 14.30
C GLU A 468 36.79 11.64 13.06
N ASN A 469 36.22 11.05 12.01
CA ASN A 469 35.80 11.76 10.79
C ASN A 469 34.69 12.76 11.10
N ALA A 470 33.70 12.37 11.91
CA ALA A 470 32.61 13.25 12.34
C ALA A 470 33.12 14.48 13.09
N LYS A 471 34.06 14.30 14.04
CA LYS A 471 34.65 15.42 14.80
C LYS A 471 35.38 16.44 13.91
N LYS A 472 36.00 16.01 12.79
CA LYS A 472 36.75 16.86 11.87
C LYS A 472 35.83 17.58 10.86
N SER A 473 34.56 17.20 10.77
CA SER A 473 33.63 17.63 9.72
C SER A 473 32.67 18.73 10.21
N ASP A 474 32.11 19.46 9.25
CA ASP A 474 31.07 20.47 9.49
C ASP A 474 29.71 19.81 9.72
N VAL A 475 29.47 18.69 9.01
CA VAL A 475 28.27 17.84 9.11
C VAL A 475 28.63 16.39 8.85
N THR A 476 27.87 15.47 9.46
CA THR A 476 27.98 14.02 9.18
C THR A 476 26.68 13.49 8.59
N VAL A 477 26.77 12.79 7.46
CA VAL A 477 25.69 12.02 6.86
C VAL A 477 25.88 10.55 7.25
N VAL A 478 24.93 10.00 7.98
CA VAL A 478 24.93 8.60 8.41
C VAL A 478 23.88 7.85 7.59
N VAL A 479 24.30 6.81 6.85
CA VAL A 479 23.42 6.05 5.94
C VAL A 479 23.23 4.64 6.48
N LEU A 480 22.05 4.37 7.00
CA LEU A 480 21.71 3.14 7.71
C LEU A 480 20.49 2.45 7.06
N GLY A 481 20.12 1.28 7.58
CA GLY A 481 18.89 0.59 7.21
C GLY A 481 19.10 -0.89 6.90
N GLY A 482 18.58 -1.34 5.76
CA GLY A 482 18.60 -2.74 5.33
C GLY A 482 19.13 -2.92 3.92
N SER A 483 19.12 -4.17 3.46
CA SER A 483 19.39 -4.56 2.09
C SER A 483 18.66 -5.88 1.80
N ASN A 484 18.99 -6.54 0.68
CA ASN A 484 18.55 -7.90 0.37
C ASN A 484 18.93 -8.96 1.45
N ARG A 485 19.77 -8.62 2.43
CA ARG A 485 20.07 -9.52 3.58
C ARG A 485 18.98 -9.45 4.66
N THR A 486 18.23 -8.36 4.75
CA THR A 486 17.25 -8.11 5.82
C THR A 486 15.82 -7.92 5.32
N CYS A 487 15.61 -7.80 4.01
CA CYS A 487 14.32 -7.69 3.35
C CYS A 487 14.33 -8.48 2.04
N GLY A 488 13.19 -8.96 1.59
CA GLY A 488 12.99 -9.85 0.46
C GLY A 488 12.34 -11.16 0.86
N GLU A 489 12.15 -12.05 -0.09
CA GLU A 489 11.56 -13.37 0.15
C GLU A 489 12.44 -14.19 1.11
N ASN A 490 11.80 -14.88 2.06
CA ASN A 490 12.45 -15.62 3.16
C ASN A 490 13.25 -14.74 4.14
N LYS A 491 13.04 -13.44 4.18
CA LYS A 491 13.78 -12.48 5.00
C LYS A 491 12.88 -11.73 5.99
N SER A 492 11.91 -12.42 6.57
CA SER A 492 11.09 -11.86 7.64
C SER A 492 11.90 -11.66 8.91
N ARG A 493 11.51 -10.66 9.71
CA ARG A 493 12.25 -10.24 10.91
C ARG A 493 11.43 -10.42 12.18
N SER A 494 12.12 -10.63 13.28
CA SER A 494 11.53 -10.66 14.64
C SER A 494 11.52 -9.28 15.32
N SER A 495 12.35 -8.34 14.85
CA SER A 495 12.46 -6.96 15.30
C SER A 495 12.31 -5.98 14.15
N LEU A 496 11.91 -4.74 14.47
CA LEU A 496 11.90 -3.59 13.55
C LEU A 496 12.99 -2.57 13.87
N ASP A 497 13.91 -2.91 14.75
CA ASP A 497 15.05 -2.04 15.08
C ASP A 497 16.10 -2.06 13.95
N LEU A 498 16.98 -1.08 13.96
CA LEU A 498 18.17 -1.07 13.09
C LEU A 498 19.00 -2.35 13.34
N PRO A 499 19.34 -3.12 12.30
CA PRO A 499 20.05 -4.38 12.48
C PRO A 499 21.52 -4.16 12.89
N GLY A 500 22.10 -5.19 13.53
CA GLY A 500 23.51 -5.22 13.88
C GLY A 500 23.96 -4.06 14.78
N ARG A 501 25.06 -3.40 14.39
CA ARG A 501 25.72 -2.33 15.15
C ARG A 501 25.34 -0.91 14.70
N GLN A 502 24.33 -0.79 13.85
CA GLN A 502 23.98 0.49 13.23
C GLN A 502 23.53 1.55 14.26
N LEU A 503 22.80 1.13 15.30
CA LEU A 503 22.41 2.05 16.37
C LEU A 503 23.63 2.47 17.23
N ASP A 504 24.57 1.56 17.49
CA ASP A 504 25.80 1.88 18.24
C ASP A 504 26.62 2.92 17.47
N LEU A 505 26.80 2.76 16.14
CA LEU A 505 27.44 3.75 15.27
C LEU A 505 26.74 5.11 15.34
N LEU A 506 25.41 5.14 15.17
CA LEU A 506 24.64 6.37 15.18
C LEU A 506 24.77 7.10 16.52
N GLN A 507 24.69 6.40 17.62
CA GLN A 507 24.83 6.96 18.96
C GLN A 507 26.22 7.56 19.18
N ALA A 508 27.27 6.88 18.76
CA ALA A 508 28.64 7.36 18.88
C ALA A 508 28.89 8.62 18.02
N VAL A 509 28.36 8.67 16.80
CA VAL A 509 28.47 9.83 15.92
C VAL A 509 27.69 11.03 16.47
N VAL A 510 26.46 10.84 16.93
CA VAL A 510 25.64 11.92 17.55
C VAL A 510 26.31 12.47 18.81
N ALA A 511 26.97 11.61 19.60
CA ALA A 511 27.71 12.03 20.82
C ALA A 511 28.87 12.99 20.54
N THR A 512 29.31 13.16 19.28
CA THR A 512 30.33 14.17 18.92
C THR A 512 29.83 15.60 19.05
N GLY A 513 28.52 15.81 19.14
CA GLY A 513 27.86 17.13 19.17
C GLY A 513 27.88 17.88 17.83
N LYS A 514 28.33 17.26 16.74
CA LYS A 514 28.29 17.83 15.39
C LYS A 514 26.90 17.61 14.74
N PRO A 515 26.50 18.45 13.80
CA PRO A 515 25.26 18.22 13.04
C PRO A 515 25.28 16.86 12.35
N VAL A 516 24.18 16.10 12.51
CA VAL A 516 24.01 14.77 11.92
C VAL A 516 22.75 14.74 11.07
N VAL A 517 22.85 14.19 9.87
CA VAL A 517 21.73 13.84 9.00
C VAL A 517 21.69 12.31 8.88
N LEU A 518 20.57 11.72 9.22
CA LEU A 518 20.34 10.29 9.04
C LEU A 518 19.60 10.05 7.73
N ILE A 519 20.16 9.20 6.88
CA ILE A 519 19.50 8.65 5.69
C ILE A 519 19.16 7.19 6.01
N LEU A 520 17.92 6.82 5.79
CA LEU A 520 17.46 5.43 5.92
C LEU A 520 17.23 4.83 4.53
N ILE A 521 17.90 3.70 4.27
CA ILE A 521 17.69 2.89 3.06
C ILE A 521 17.22 1.51 3.51
N ASN A 522 15.92 1.23 3.36
CA ASN A 522 15.31 -0.01 3.86
C ASN A 522 14.02 -0.38 3.13
N GLY A 523 13.65 -1.65 3.20
CA GLY A 523 12.46 -2.20 2.54
C GLY A 523 11.24 -2.34 3.46
N ARG A 524 11.24 -1.74 4.66
CA ARG A 524 10.15 -1.79 5.64
C ARG A 524 10.25 -0.65 6.64
N PRO A 525 9.15 -0.20 7.29
CA PRO A 525 9.23 0.79 8.36
C PRO A 525 10.00 0.23 9.58
N LEU A 526 10.81 1.06 10.20
CA LEU A 526 11.65 0.71 11.34
C LEU A 526 11.21 1.44 12.62
N SER A 527 11.45 0.83 13.79
CA SER A 527 11.20 1.43 15.12
C SER A 527 12.38 2.29 15.54
N ILE A 528 12.50 3.49 14.97
CA ILE A 528 13.68 4.39 15.13
C ILE A 528 13.49 5.45 16.23
N ASN A 529 12.85 5.12 17.35
CA ASN A 529 12.55 6.08 18.43
C ASN A 529 13.76 6.85 18.92
N TRP A 530 14.93 6.19 19.03
CA TRP A 530 16.15 6.86 19.49
C TRP A 530 16.60 7.91 18.47
N ALA A 531 16.59 7.56 17.18
CA ALA A 531 16.95 8.50 16.12
C ALA A 531 15.97 9.66 16.04
N ASP A 532 14.66 9.39 16.11
CA ASP A 532 13.65 10.45 16.15
C ASP A 532 13.87 11.44 17.30
N LYS A 533 14.29 10.96 18.45
CA LYS A 533 14.54 11.83 19.62
C LYS A 533 15.81 12.67 19.48
N TYR A 534 16.91 12.09 18.97
CA TYR A 534 18.24 12.68 19.11
C TYR A 534 18.88 13.16 17.80
N VAL A 535 18.40 12.71 16.64
CA VAL A 535 18.90 13.15 15.33
C VAL A 535 18.06 14.31 14.82
N PRO A 536 18.66 15.46 14.42
CA PRO A 536 17.89 16.62 14.01
C PRO A 536 17.25 16.50 12.61
N ALA A 537 17.81 15.70 11.70
CA ALA A 537 17.28 15.52 10.35
C ALA A 537 17.31 14.05 9.95
N ILE A 538 16.16 13.53 9.45
CA ILE A 538 15.97 12.14 9.03
C ILE A 538 15.26 12.12 7.68
N LEU A 539 15.90 11.49 6.69
CA LEU A 539 15.35 11.26 5.37
C LEU A 539 15.21 9.76 5.13
N GLU A 540 13.99 9.31 4.85
CA GLU A 540 13.69 7.93 4.45
C GLU A 540 13.74 7.83 2.93
N ALA A 541 14.58 6.96 2.41
CA ALA A 541 14.80 6.78 0.97
C ALA A 541 14.28 5.43 0.45
N TRP A 542 13.85 4.52 1.31
CA TRP A 542 13.42 3.18 0.95
C TRP A 542 14.53 2.42 0.20
N TYR A 543 14.22 1.61 -0.80
CA TYR A 543 15.17 1.16 -1.82
C TYR A 543 14.94 2.00 -3.08
N PRO A 544 15.74 3.06 -3.27
CA PRO A 544 15.43 4.14 -4.21
C PRO A 544 15.84 3.84 -5.66
N GLY A 545 16.26 2.61 -5.98
CA GLY A 545 16.72 2.23 -7.32
C GLY A 545 18.10 2.74 -7.67
N SER A 546 18.49 2.58 -8.94
CA SER A 546 19.85 2.88 -9.43
C SER A 546 20.24 4.35 -9.36
N GLN A 547 19.25 5.25 -9.42
CA GLN A 547 19.44 6.71 -9.33
C GLN A 547 19.35 7.26 -7.90
N GLY A 548 19.31 6.36 -6.90
CA GLY A 548 19.06 6.70 -5.50
C GLY A 548 20.06 7.69 -4.92
N GLY A 549 21.35 7.48 -5.15
CA GLY A 549 22.41 8.39 -4.65
C GLY A 549 22.31 9.80 -5.21
N THR A 550 21.98 9.94 -6.51
CA THR A 550 21.73 11.26 -7.13
C THR A 550 20.51 11.93 -6.51
N ALA A 551 19.39 11.20 -6.34
CA ALA A 551 18.16 11.73 -5.77
C ALA A 551 18.36 12.18 -4.31
N ILE A 552 19.04 11.38 -3.50
CA ILE A 552 19.37 11.69 -2.10
C ILE A 552 20.27 12.93 -2.02
N ALA A 553 21.30 13.01 -2.86
CA ALA A 553 22.19 14.19 -2.88
C ALA A 553 21.44 15.47 -3.30
N ASP A 554 20.56 15.40 -4.29
CA ASP A 554 19.72 16.53 -4.69
C ASP A 554 18.81 17.00 -3.54
N ALA A 555 18.24 16.08 -2.77
CA ALA A 555 17.46 16.42 -1.58
C ALA A 555 18.35 17.01 -0.48
N LEU A 556 19.50 16.40 -0.18
CA LEU A 556 20.41 16.89 0.86
C LEU A 556 20.86 18.34 0.62
N PHE A 557 21.15 18.72 -0.61
CA PHE A 557 21.64 20.04 -0.97
C PHE A 557 20.58 21.01 -1.51
N GLY A 558 19.32 20.58 -1.58
CA GLY A 558 18.15 21.43 -1.87
C GLY A 558 17.88 21.71 -3.33
N ASP A 559 18.44 20.94 -4.25
CA ASP A 559 18.07 20.96 -5.68
C ASP A 559 16.75 20.22 -5.92
N TYR A 560 16.37 19.38 -4.96
CA TYR A 560 15.05 18.77 -4.87
C TYR A 560 14.47 19.01 -3.47
N ASN A 561 13.20 19.39 -3.40
CA ASN A 561 12.46 19.52 -2.16
C ASN A 561 11.63 18.24 -1.95
N PRO A 562 11.92 17.40 -0.93
CA PRO A 562 11.18 16.18 -0.68
C PRO A 562 9.67 16.42 -0.59
N GLY A 563 8.89 15.63 -1.33
CA GLY A 563 7.43 15.69 -1.36
C GLY A 563 6.77 14.32 -1.23
N GLY A 564 7.56 13.26 -0.98
CA GLY A 564 7.05 11.93 -0.70
C GLY A 564 6.30 11.88 0.63
N LYS A 565 5.30 11.01 0.72
CA LYS A 565 4.50 10.79 1.94
C LYS A 565 4.45 9.30 2.27
N LEU A 566 4.46 8.97 3.57
CA LEU A 566 4.42 7.58 4.03
C LEU A 566 3.14 6.87 3.56
N THR A 567 3.30 5.71 2.95
CA THR A 567 2.18 4.81 2.62
C THR A 567 2.04 3.68 3.63
N VAL A 568 2.85 3.71 4.67
CA VAL A 568 2.89 2.74 5.77
C VAL A 568 3.10 3.45 7.09
N THR A 569 2.49 2.93 8.14
CA THR A 569 2.66 3.41 9.51
C THR A 569 4.00 2.93 10.08
N PHE A 570 4.76 3.83 10.69
CA PHE A 570 5.95 3.50 11.49
C PHE A 570 5.54 3.21 12.92
N PRO A 571 5.63 1.95 13.40
CA PRO A 571 5.33 1.64 14.78
C PRO A 571 6.50 2.04 15.69
N LYS A 572 6.20 2.37 16.94
CA LYS A 572 7.24 2.61 17.95
C LYS A 572 7.92 1.33 18.42
N THR A 573 7.25 0.21 18.29
CA THR A 573 7.77 -1.09 18.71
C THR A 573 7.08 -2.22 17.96
N VAL A 574 7.79 -3.32 17.76
CA VAL A 574 7.24 -4.56 17.20
C VAL A 574 6.04 -5.09 18.00
N GLY A 575 5.94 -4.77 19.30
CA GLY A 575 4.81 -5.16 20.16
C GLY A 575 3.48 -4.49 19.83
N GLN A 576 3.46 -3.46 18.98
CA GLN A 576 2.23 -2.83 18.50
C GLN A 576 1.58 -3.55 17.32
N ILE A 577 2.31 -4.44 16.64
CA ILE A 577 1.82 -5.11 15.43
C ILE A 577 0.74 -6.17 15.78
N PRO A 578 -0.39 -6.20 15.00
CA PRO A 578 -0.70 -5.40 13.82
C PRO A 578 -1.13 -3.97 14.15
N PHE A 579 -0.50 -2.99 13.51
CA PHE A 579 -0.82 -1.58 13.65
C PHE A 579 -0.68 -0.88 12.29
N ASN A 580 -1.79 -0.69 11.59
CA ASN A 580 -1.84 -0.22 10.21
C ASN A 580 -3.00 0.77 9.99
N PHE A 581 -2.86 1.61 8.97
CA PHE A 581 -3.97 2.36 8.40
C PHE A 581 -4.71 1.50 7.34
N PRO A 582 -6.06 1.56 7.24
CA PRO A 582 -6.97 2.24 8.15
C PRO A 582 -7.11 1.50 9.48
N THR A 583 -7.33 2.24 10.56
CA THR A 583 -7.51 1.71 11.92
C THR A 583 -8.98 1.75 12.34
N LYS A 584 -9.41 0.74 13.10
CA LYS A 584 -10.68 0.78 13.82
C LYS A 584 -10.51 1.53 15.14
N PRO A 585 -11.59 2.06 15.77
CA PRO A 585 -11.52 2.60 17.11
C PRO A 585 -10.87 1.62 18.08
N ASN A 586 -9.77 1.99 18.67
CA ASN A 586 -9.04 1.19 19.63
C ASN A 586 -8.13 2.05 20.52
N ALA A 587 -7.55 1.44 21.55
CA ALA A 587 -6.72 2.14 22.53
C ALA A 587 -5.42 2.74 21.95
N GLN A 588 -4.95 2.27 20.80
CA GLN A 588 -3.75 2.81 20.16
C GLN A 588 -4.03 4.09 19.37
N VAL A 589 -5.24 4.23 18.85
CA VAL A 589 -5.70 5.42 18.12
C VAL A 589 -6.13 6.51 19.09
N ASP A 590 -6.77 6.15 20.21
CA ASP A 590 -7.24 7.06 21.25
C ASP A 590 -6.14 7.59 22.21
N GLY A 591 -4.87 7.56 21.80
CA GLY A 591 -3.73 7.88 22.65
C GLY A 591 -3.78 9.20 23.43
N GLY A 592 -4.70 10.11 23.08
CA GLY A 592 -4.94 11.36 23.82
C GLY A 592 -5.95 11.23 24.97
N ARG A 593 -6.90 10.32 24.89
CA ARG A 593 -8.00 10.19 25.86
C ARG A 593 -7.64 9.33 27.07
N ASN A 594 -6.71 8.38 26.89
CA ASN A 594 -6.30 7.47 27.94
C ASN A 594 -5.07 7.95 28.74
N LYS A 595 -4.74 9.23 28.70
CA LYS A 595 -3.72 9.83 29.60
C LYS A 595 -4.08 9.76 31.08
N GLY A 596 -5.13 9.12 31.43
CA GLY A 596 -5.77 9.39 32.71
C GLY A 596 -6.23 8.23 33.55
N LEU A 597 -5.84 7.05 33.30
CA LEU A 597 -5.94 6.06 34.35
C LEU A 597 -4.64 6.10 35.16
N ASP A 598 -4.41 7.17 35.89
CA ASP A 598 -3.40 7.42 36.93
C ASP A 598 -1.92 7.62 36.57
N GLY A 599 -1.58 7.86 35.32
CA GLY A 599 -0.22 8.24 34.92
C GLY A 599 0.85 7.12 34.98
N ASN A 600 0.48 5.92 35.43
CA ASN A 600 1.40 4.79 35.63
C ASN A 600 1.27 3.66 34.60
N MET A 601 0.51 3.88 33.51
CA MET A 601 0.39 2.85 32.47
C MET A 601 1.53 2.91 31.49
N SER A 602 2.35 1.85 31.46
CA SER A 602 3.47 1.66 30.53
C SER A 602 3.06 1.33 29.09
N ARG A 603 1.92 1.87 28.62
CA ARG A 603 1.48 1.64 27.24
C ARG A 603 2.21 2.53 26.24
N VAL A 604 2.68 1.90 25.15
CA VAL A 604 3.16 2.60 23.96
C VAL A 604 1.94 2.87 23.07
N ASN A 605 1.56 4.13 22.94
CA ASN A 605 0.40 4.57 22.17
C ASN A 605 0.80 5.33 20.92
N GLY A 606 -0.03 5.23 19.86
CA GLY A 606 0.11 5.92 18.60
C GLY A 606 1.31 5.48 17.77
N PRO A 607 1.39 5.90 16.51
CA PRO A 607 2.54 5.64 15.65
C PRO A 607 3.76 6.48 16.04
N LEU A 608 4.93 6.09 15.58
CA LEU A 608 6.08 6.97 15.52
C LEU A 608 5.87 8.02 14.42
N TYR A 609 5.52 7.55 13.21
CA TYR A 609 5.05 8.38 12.11
C TYR A 609 3.78 7.76 11.50
N PRO A 610 2.70 8.54 11.32
CA PRO A 610 1.44 8.02 10.82
C PRO A 610 1.44 7.85 9.29
N PHE A 611 0.48 7.10 8.79
CA PHE A 611 0.18 7.01 7.37
C PHE A 611 -0.04 8.40 6.75
N GLY A 612 0.51 8.63 5.58
CA GLY A 612 0.42 9.90 4.86
C GLY A 612 1.45 10.97 5.29
N TYR A 613 2.21 10.71 6.35
CA TYR A 613 3.18 11.68 6.90
C TYR A 613 4.38 11.90 5.99
N GLY A 614 4.85 13.14 5.95
CA GLY A 614 6.09 13.57 5.29
C GLY A 614 6.20 15.08 5.30
N LEU A 615 7.39 15.59 5.61
CA LEU A 615 7.71 17.02 5.66
C LEU A 615 8.19 17.53 4.29
N SER A 616 8.27 18.85 4.16
CA SER A 616 8.80 19.56 3.01
C SER A 616 9.72 20.69 3.47
N TYR A 617 10.57 21.20 2.58
CA TYR A 617 11.36 22.42 2.84
C TYR A 617 10.53 23.71 2.66
N THR A 618 9.24 23.58 2.37
CA THR A 618 8.27 24.68 2.27
C THR A 618 7.06 24.38 3.14
N THR A 619 6.11 25.31 3.22
CA THR A 619 4.89 25.17 4.01
C THR A 619 3.67 25.34 3.12
N PHE A 620 2.58 24.61 3.44
CA PHE A 620 1.32 24.65 2.70
C PHE A 620 0.16 24.99 3.63
N GLU A 621 -0.73 25.83 3.16
CA GLU A 621 -2.00 26.18 3.81
C GLU A 621 -3.17 25.64 3.02
N TYR A 622 -4.17 25.10 3.72
CA TYR A 622 -5.37 24.52 3.12
C TYR A 622 -6.57 25.41 3.46
N SER A 623 -7.45 25.67 2.48
CA SER A 623 -8.63 26.55 2.67
C SER A 623 -9.81 26.11 1.81
N ASP A 624 -10.97 26.75 2.04
CA ASP A 624 -12.15 26.76 1.18
C ASP A 624 -12.70 25.37 0.83
N ILE A 625 -12.86 24.48 1.84
CA ILE A 625 -13.53 23.21 1.61
C ILE A 625 -15.01 23.43 1.23
N SER A 626 -15.47 22.73 0.21
CA SER A 626 -16.87 22.70 -0.19
C SER A 626 -17.27 21.32 -0.67
N ILE A 627 -18.49 20.88 -0.31
CA ILE A 627 -19.05 19.58 -0.66
C ILE A 627 -20.35 19.77 -1.42
N GLN A 628 -20.44 19.15 -2.60
CA GLN A 628 -21.63 19.28 -3.46
C GLN A 628 -21.97 17.96 -4.17
N PRO A 629 -23.23 17.51 -4.12
CA PRO A 629 -24.31 17.98 -3.27
C PRO A 629 -24.07 17.63 -1.79
N ALA A 630 -24.64 18.40 -0.86
CA ALA A 630 -24.56 18.12 0.57
C ALA A 630 -25.50 16.97 1.02
N ILE A 631 -26.51 16.64 0.20
CA ILE A 631 -27.41 15.50 0.38
C ILE A 631 -27.42 14.71 -0.92
N VAL A 632 -27.14 13.42 -0.83
CA VAL A 632 -27.06 12.49 -1.96
C VAL A 632 -27.81 11.19 -1.65
N THR A 633 -28.14 10.43 -2.68
CA THR A 633 -28.58 9.04 -2.52
C THR A 633 -27.42 8.08 -2.46
N GLN A 634 -27.72 6.82 -2.14
CA GLN A 634 -26.75 5.72 -2.08
C GLN A 634 -26.02 5.43 -3.40
N VAL A 635 -26.47 6.00 -4.53
CA VAL A 635 -25.95 5.75 -5.87
C VAL A 635 -25.36 7.00 -6.54
N GLN A 636 -25.37 8.13 -5.86
CA GLN A 636 -24.87 9.40 -6.41
C GLN A 636 -23.48 9.73 -5.88
N PRO A 637 -22.55 10.23 -6.72
CA PRO A 637 -21.26 10.70 -6.28
C PRO A 637 -21.35 12.07 -5.58
N VAL A 638 -20.32 12.37 -4.80
CA VAL A 638 -20.13 13.66 -4.11
C VAL A 638 -18.85 14.32 -4.57
N THR A 639 -18.90 15.59 -4.91
CA THR A 639 -17.72 16.39 -5.27
C THR A 639 -17.23 17.19 -4.06
N VAL A 640 -15.95 17.04 -3.73
CA VAL A 640 -15.26 17.81 -2.70
C VAL A 640 -14.23 18.73 -3.36
N ARG A 641 -14.27 20.03 -3.04
CA ARG A 641 -13.27 21.00 -3.51
C ARG A 641 -12.56 21.61 -2.32
N CYS A 642 -11.28 21.93 -2.51
CA CYS A 642 -10.48 22.68 -1.54
C CYS A 642 -9.38 23.43 -2.28
N LYS A 643 -8.73 24.39 -1.59
CA LYS A 643 -7.57 25.11 -2.11
C LYS A 643 -6.35 24.82 -1.26
N VAL A 644 -5.19 24.75 -1.91
CA VAL A 644 -3.87 24.62 -1.25
C VAL A 644 -2.96 25.71 -1.77
N THR A 645 -2.31 26.41 -0.85
CA THR A 645 -1.39 27.54 -1.13
C THR A 645 0.00 27.21 -0.58
N ASN A 646 1.03 27.37 -1.37
CA ASN A 646 2.41 27.34 -0.88
C ASN A 646 2.74 28.67 -0.17
N THR A 647 2.80 28.66 1.15
CA THR A 647 3.08 29.84 1.99
C THR A 647 4.57 30.03 2.30
N GLY A 648 5.40 29.11 1.86
CA GLY A 648 6.84 29.18 2.09
C GLY A 648 7.61 29.88 0.97
N LYS A 649 8.94 29.75 1.02
CA LYS A 649 9.86 30.46 0.12
C LYS A 649 10.45 29.59 -1.00
N ARG A 650 10.14 28.29 -1.03
CA ARG A 650 10.63 27.33 -2.01
C ARG A 650 9.46 26.69 -2.75
N ALA A 651 9.66 26.38 -4.00
CA ALA A 651 8.74 25.51 -4.71
C ALA A 651 8.75 24.09 -4.07
N GLY A 652 7.63 23.40 -4.14
CA GLY A 652 7.55 22.05 -3.60
C GLY A 652 6.27 21.34 -3.99
N ASP A 653 6.29 20.03 -3.80
CA ASP A 653 5.12 19.18 -4.00
C ASP A 653 4.40 18.95 -2.67
N GLU A 654 3.08 18.95 -2.74
CA GLU A 654 2.21 18.50 -1.65
C GLU A 654 1.32 17.37 -2.12
N VAL A 655 1.10 16.38 -1.24
CA VAL A 655 0.13 15.31 -1.46
C VAL A 655 -1.10 15.58 -0.59
N VAL A 656 -2.15 16.04 -1.25
CA VAL A 656 -3.43 16.33 -0.59
C VAL A 656 -4.23 15.05 -0.48
N GLN A 657 -4.63 14.67 0.74
CA GLN A 657 -5.24 13.39 1.05
C GLN A 657 -6.68 13.60 1.50
N LEU A 658 -7.61 12.88 0.87
CA LEU A 658 -9.04 12.93 1.17
C LEU A 658 -9.45 11.68 1.92
N TYR A 659 -10.05 11.85 3.09
CA TYR A 659 -10.54 10.79 3.95
C TYR A 659 -12.04 10.92 4.20
N VAL A 660 -12.69 9.76 4.38
CA VAL A 660 -14.11 9.69 4.74
C VAL A 660 -14.29 8.79 5.96
N ARG A 661 -15.23 9.16 6.82
CA ARG A 661 -15.72 8.36 7.92
C ARG A 661 -17.24 8.30 7.88
N ASP A 662 -17.80 7.10 7.91
CA ASP A 662 -19.20 6.88 8.26
C ASP A 662 -19.37 7.16 9.76
N ILE A 663 -20.18 8.18 10.10
CA ILE A 663 -20.32 8.62 11.50
C ILE A 663 -21.08 7.60 12.33
N LEU A 664 -22.07 6.94 11.72
CA LEU A 664 -22.92 5.96 12.38
C LEU A 664 -23.26 4.81 11.45
N SER A 665 -22.64 3.68 11.66
CA SER A 665 -22.77 2.48 10.84
C SER A 665 -23.30 1.27 11.63
N SER A 666 -23.91 0.31 10.94
CA SER A 666 -24.46 -0.92 11.53
C SER A 666 -23.39 -1.85 12.11
N VAL A 667 -22.14 -1.68 11.71
CA VAL A 667 -20.96 -2.44 12.17
C VAL A 667 -19.83 -1.48 12.53
N THR A 668 -18.87 -1.92 13.31
CA THR A 668 -17.68 -1.13 13.61
C THR A 668 -16.86 -0.94 12.33
N THR A 669 -16.77 0.32 11.88
CA THR A 669 -15.99 0.73 10.71
C THR A 669 -14.66 1.38 11.11
N TYR A 670 -13.87 1.73 10.11
CA TYR A 670 -12.60 2.43 10.31
C TYR A 670 -12.81 3.90 10.70
N GLU A 671 -11.89 4.44 11.49
CA GLU A 671 -11.88 5.85 11.90
C GLU A 671 -11.75 6.80 10.70
N LYS A 672 -11.03 6.37 9.68
CA LYS A 672 -10.80 7.10 8.43
C LYS A 672 -10.52 6.11 7.32
N ASN A 673 -11.13 6.27 6.16
CA ASN A 673 -10.77 5.59 4.93
C ASN A 673 -10.20 6.60 3.95
N LEU A 674 -9.06 6.32 3.35
CA LEU A 674 -8.56 7.08 2.21
C LEU A 674 -9.48 6.83 1.02
N VAL A 675 -9.99 7.88 0.39
CA VAL A 675 -10.89 7.79 -0.77
C VAL A 675 -10.48 8.73 -1.91
N GLY A 676 -9.40 9.48 -1.73
CA GLY A 676 -8.84 10.35 -2.76
C GLY A 676 -7.48 10.89 -2.36
N PHE A 677 -6.67 11.19 -3.33
CA PHE A 677 -5.42 11.93 -3.17
C PHE A 677 -5.03 12.61 -4.47
N ASP A 678 -4.23 13.67 -4.36
CA ASP A 678 -3.59 14.30 -5.50
C ASP A 678 -2.24 14.87 -5.10
N ARG A 679 -1.23 14.68 -5.97
CA ARG A 679 0.09 15.28 -5.84
C ARG A 679 0.16 16.52 -6.71
N ILE A 680 0.42 17.67 -6.09
CA ILE A 680 0.46 18.97 -6.77
C ILE A 680 1.82 19.65 -6.57
N HIS A 681 2.31 20.30 -7.60
CA HIS A 681 3.47 21.19 -7.51
C HIS A 681 3.02 22.64 -7.37
N LEU A 682 3.61 23.38 -6.44
CA LEU A 682 3.29 24.78 -6.17
C LEU A 682 4.56 25.64 -6.02
N ASN A 683 4.63 26.72 -6.76
CA ASN A 683 5.64 27.77 -6.56
C ASN A 683 5.32 28.59 -5.29
N PRO A 684 6.29 29.33 -4.70
CA PRO A 684 6.03 30.22 -3.59
C PRO A 684 4.88 31.20 -3.87
N GLY A 685 3.87 31.23 -3.00
CA GLY A 685 2.67 32.05 -3.14
C GLY A 685 1.62 31.53 -4.11
N GLU A 686 1.88 30.44 -4.81
CA GLU A 686 0.91 29.84 -5.73
C GLU A 686 -0.20 29.11 -4.96
N THR A 687 -1.44 29.29 -5.44
CA THR A 687 -2.64 28.58 -4.94
C THR A 687 -3.23 27.73 -6.05
N LYS A 688 -3.59 26.50 -5.74
CA LYS A 688 -4.30 25.58 -6.62
C LYS A 688 -5.58 25.09 -6.00
N GLU A 689 -6.66 25.07 -6.79
CA GLU A 689 -7.91 24.43 -6.42
C GLU A 689 -7.86 22.94 -6.83
N LEU A 690 -8.25 22.05 -5.91
CA LEU A 690 -8.39 20.63 -6.16
C LEU A 690 -9.84 20.22 -6.13
N THR A 691 -10.16 19.23 -6.93
CA THR A 691 -11.51 18.64 -7.00
C THR A 691 -11.38 17.12 -6.87
N PHE A 692 -12.04 16.55 -5.89
CA PHE A 692 -12.15 15.11 -5.67
C PHE A 692 -13.58 14.66 -5.90
N THR A 693 -13.74 13.44 -6.37
CA THR A 693 -15.05 12.78 -6.45
C THR A 693 -15.05 11.58 -5.51
N ILE A 694 -16.00 11.55 -4.58
CA ILE A 694 -16.28 10.38 -3.74
C ILE A 694 -17.38 9.59 -4.46
N GLU A 695 -17.02 8.43 -4.95
CA GLU A 695 -17.95 7.53 -5.61
C GLU A 695 -18.77 6.72 -4.59
N PRO A 696 -19.98 6.27 -4.89
CA PRO A 696 -20.77 5.43 -3.99
C PRO A 696 -20.00 4.20 -3.47
N ARG A 697 -19.14 3.61 -4.29
CA ARG A 697 -18.28 2.48 -3.91
C ARG A 697 -17.31 2.79 -2.77
N ASP A 698 -16.88 4.06 -2.64
CA ASP A 698 -15.92 4.51 -1.62
C ASP A 698 -16.60 4.68 -0.25
N LEU A 699 -17.95 4.68 -0.23
CA LEU A 699 -18.78 4.76 0.96
C LEU A 699 -19.30 3.38 1.40
N GLN A 700 -19.06 2.33 0.62
CA GLN A 700 -19.55 0.99 0.92
C GLN A 700 -18.89 0.41 2.16
N LEU A 701 -19.69 -0.26 2.96
CA LEU A 701 -19.26 -1.14 4.04
C LEU A 701 -19.88 -2.54 3.87
N LEU A 702 -19.25 -3.53 4.49
CA LEU A 702 -19.81 -4.87 4.58
C LEU A 702 -20.68 -4.89 5.86
N ASN A 703 -22.01 -4.94 5.72
CA ASN A 703 -22.95 -4.88 6.84
C ASN A 703 -22.96 -6.18 7.69
N SER A 704 -23.87 -6.29 8.66
CA SER A 704 -24.03 -7.48 9.52
C SER A 704 -24.32 -8.75 8.74
N ASP A 705 -24.98 -8.66 7.58
CA ASP A 705 -25.36 -9.79 6.73
C ASP A 705 -24.32 -10.12 5.67
N ASN A 706 -23.13 -9.50 5.75
CA ASN A 706 -22.04 -9.60 4.77
C ASN A 706 -22.41 -9.15 3.34
N HIS A 707 -23.29 -8.15 3.24
CA HIS A 707 -23.58 -7.49 1.96
C HIS A 707 -22.86 -6.14 1.88
N TRP A 708 -22.34 -5.82 0.70
CA TRP A 708 -21.79 -4.50 0.39
C TRP A 708 -22.93 -3.50 0.22
N VAL A 709 -23.00 -2.52 1.10
CA VAL A 709 -24.04 -1.49 1.11
C VAL A 709 -23.44 -0.12 1.38
N VAL A 710 -24.09 0.91 0.87
CA VAL A 710 -23.96 2.30 1.37
C VAL A 710 -25.11 2.53 2.33
N GLU A 711 -24.83 2.75 3.60
CA GLU A 711 -25.86 3.01 4.60
C GLU A 711 -26.27 4.48 4.56
N PRO A 712 -27.58 4.79 4.68
CA PRO A 712 -28.05 6.16 4.89
C PRO A 712 -27.49 6.71 6.21
N GLY A 713 -27.03 7.94 6.19
CA GLY A 713 -26.42 8.58 7.36
C GLY A 713 -25.49 9.72 6.97
N ASP A 714 -24.82 10.27 7.98
CA ASP A 714 -23.84 11.32 7.77
C ASP A 714 -22.43 10.76 7.59
N PHE A 715 -21.75 11.32 6.65
CA PHE A 715 -20.35 11.03 6.36
C PHE A 715 -19.48 12.25 6.64
N LYS A 716 -18.49 12.11 7.50
CA LYS A 716 -17.47 13.13 7.74
C LYS A 716 -16.42 13.05 6.63
N VAL A 717 -16.15 14.19 6.00
CA VAL A 717 -15.09 14.37 5.00
C VAL A 717 -13.93 15.10 5.65
N MET A 718 -12.73 14.64 5.44
CA MET A 718 -11.52 15.21 6.02
C MET A 718 -10.46 15.36 4.92
N VAL A 719 -9.87 16.54 4.80
CA VAL A 719 -8.76 16.81 3.89
C VAL A 719 -7.52 17.14 4.71
N GLY A 720 -6.42 16.48 4.44
CA GLY A 720 -5.21 16.66 5.23
C GLY A 720 -3.92 16.37 4.49
N ALA A 721 -2.82 16.66 5.16
CA ALA A 721 -1.46 16.34 4.73
C ALA A 721 -1.00 14.95 5.20
N SER A 722 -1.74 14.34 6.13
CA SER A 722 -1.59 12.95 6.58
C SER A 722 -2.87 12.47 7.28
N SER A 723 -2.92 11.20 7.67
CA SER A 723 -4.05 10.65 8.44
C SER A 723 -4.23 11.30 9.82
N GLU A 724 -3.19 11.92 10.37
CA GLU A 724 -3.23 12.62 11.67
C GLU A 724 -3.16 14.16 11.54
N ASP A 725 -2.74 14.69 10.40
CA ASP A 725 -2.70 16.14 10.12
C ASP A 725 -3.88 16.52 9.21
N ILE A 726 -5.09 16.52 9.80
CA ILE A 726 -6.31 16.93 9.11
C ILE A 726 -6.43 18.45 9.19
N ARG A 727 -6.46 19.10 8.05
CA ARG A 727 -6.48 20.56 7.89
C ARG A 727 -7.88 21.13 7.69
N LEU A 728 -8.70 20.40 6.93
CA LEU A 728 -10.07 20.80 6.63
C LEU A 728 -11.03 19.63 6.90
N ASN A 729 -12.23 19.92 7.34
CA ASN A 729 -13.28 18.91 7.46
C ASN A 729 -14.67 19.53 7.24
N ASP A 730 -15.57 18.70 6.72
CA ASP A 730 -16.96 19.02 6.48
C ASP A 730 -17.74 17.68 6.43
N ARG A 731 -19.03 17.71 6.08
CA ARG A 731 -19.88 16.50 6.01
C ARG A 731 -20.91 16.59 4.90
N PHE A 732 -21.40 15.43 4.50
CA PHE A 732 -22.60 15.29 3.67
C PHE A 732 -23.47 14.15 4.21
N THR A 733 -24.72 14.11 3.76
CA THR A 733 -25.70 13.12 4.19
C THR A 733 -26.10 12.23 3.02
N VAL A 734 -26.06 10.92 3.23
CA VAL A 734 -26.62 9.92 2.29
C VAL A 734 -28.04 9.60 2.73
N VAL A 735 -28.99 9.65 1.79
CA VAL A 735 -30.39 9.27 2.00
C VAL A 735 -30.76 8.06 1.13
N GLU A 736 -31.85 7.37 1.48
CA GLU A 736 -32.36 6.27 0.65
C GLU A 736 -32.80 6.79 -0.73
N TYR A 737 -32.56 5.99 -1.76
CA TYR A 737 -32.98 6.32 -3.13
C TYR A 737 -34.47 6.60 -3.20
N GLY A 738 -34.85 7.72 -3.85
CA GLY A 738 -36.23 8.17 -3.97
C GLY A 738 -36.75 9.00 -2.78
N LYS A 739 -35.92 9.25 -1.76
CA LYS A 739 -36.29 10.08 -0.60
C LYS A 739 -35.57 11.44 -0.55
N GLU A 740 -34.92 11.87 -1.63
CA GLU A 740 -34.13 13.10 -1.73
C GLU A 740 -35.02 14.35 -1.45
N GLN A 741 -36.26 14.34 -1.92
CA GLN A 741 -37.21 15.42 -1.71
C GLN A 741 -37.81 15.41 -0.30
N ALA A 742 -37.84 14.28 0.38
CA ALA A 742 -38.39 14.18 1.73
C ALA A 742 -37.48 14.87 2.77
N VAL A 743 -36.18 14.93 2.55
CA VAL A 743 -35.23 15.58 3.46
C VAL A 743 -35.32 17.10 3.38
N THR A 744 -35.49 17.67 2.17
CA THR A 744 -35.73 19.10 1.98
C THR A 744 -37.10 19.56 2.48
N SER A 745 -38.11 18.68 2.40
CA SER A 745 -39.45 18.94 2.97
C SER A 745 -39.53 18.61 4.47
N ALA A 746 -38.75 17.64 4.97
CA ALA A 746 -38.68 17.30 6.39
C ALA A 746 -38.00 18.40 7.21
N THR A 747 -37.01 19.11 6.67
CA THR A 747 -36.38 20.26 7.33
C THR A 747 -37.40 21.39 7.52
N SER A 748 -38.37 21.57 6.61
CA SER A 748 -39.43 22.54 6.74
C SER A 748 -40.66 22.07 7.57
N GLN A 749 -40.88 20.75 7.69
CA GLN A 749 -41.92 20.15 8.54
C GLN A 749 -41.45 19.86 9.97
N GLN A 750 -40.15 19.48 10.18
CA GLN A 750 -39.59 19.31 11.53
C GLN A 750 -39.59 20.60 12.35
N GLN A 751 -39.54 21.79 11.72
CA GLN A 751 -39.64 23.05 12.42
C GLN A 751 -40.98 23.23 13.17
N LYS A 752 -42.04 22.51 12.78
CA LYS A 752 -43.37 22.58 13.46
C LYS A 752 -43.53 21.60 14.62
N SER A 753 -42.62 20.65 14.81
CA SER A 753 -42.76 19.57 15.80
C SER A 753 -41.72 19.61 16.93
N VAL A 754 -40.91 20.65 17.02
CA VAL A 754 -39.88 20.80 18.06
C VAL A 754 -40.27 21.91 19.01
N ILE A 755 -40.33 21.59 20.31
CA ILE A 755 -40.74 22.51 21.35
C ILE A 755 -39.63 22.62 22.39
N ALA A 756 -39.19 23.84 22.69
CA ALA A 756 -38.30 24.11 23.79
C ALA A 756 -39.00 24.81 24.92
N SER A 757 -38.54 24.59 26.15
CA SER A 757 -39.03 25.26 27.34
C SER A 757 -38.58 26.72 27.45
N SER A 758 -37.52 27.07 26.69
CA SER A 758 -36.99 28.45 26.59
C SER A 758 -36.44 28.72 25.21
N SER A 759 -36.31 30.02 24.84
CA SER A 759 -35.68 30.43 23.58
C SER A 759 -36.20 29.69 22.36
N GLN A 760 -37.51 29.57 22.22
CA GLN A 760 -38.19 28.84 21.16
C GLN A 760 -37.78 29.33 19.75
N GLU A 761 -37.38 30.61 19.64
CA GLU A 761 -36.89 31.22 18.40
C GLU A 761 -35.52 30.65 17.94
N SER A 762 -34.76 30.08 18.88
CA SER A 762 -33.46 29.48 18.64
C SER A 762 -33.52 27.96 18.35
N VAL A 763 -34.72 27.36 18.43
CA VAL A 763 -34.92 25.92 18.16
C VAL A 763 -34.49 25.51 16.76
N PRO A 764 -34.72 26.28 15.67
CA PRO A 764 -34.22 25.93 14.34
C PRO A 764 -32.72 25.73 14.27
N LEU A 765 -31.95 26.35 15.17
CA LEU A 765 -30.49 26.30 15.21
C LEU A 765 -29.93 24.93 15.63
N VAL A 766 -30.73 24.01 16.16
CA VAL A 766 -30.31 22.64 16.49
C VAL A 766 -30.60 21.65 15.37
N LEU A 767 -31.14 22.12 14.26
CA LEU A 767 -31.49 21.31 13.07
C LEU A 767 -31.01 21.97 11.77
N ASP A 768 -30.24 23.07 11.86
CA ASP A 768 -29.79 23.84 10.69
C ASP A 768 -28.52 23.32 10.03
N GLY A 769 -27.94 22.28 10.58
CA GLY A 769 -26.69 21.69 10.09
C GLY A 769 -25.43 22.53 10.38
N ASN A 770 -25.56 23.64 11.10
CA ASN A 770 -24.49 24.58 11.35
C ASN A 770 -23.98 24.50 12.80
N LEU A 771 -22.84 23.88 13.01
CA LEU A 771 -22.25 23.73 14.34
C LEU A 771 -21.83 25.07 14.98
N SER A 772 -21.84 26.18 14.24
CA SER A 772 -21.52 27.51 14.77
C SER A 772 -22.69 28.20 15.42
N THR A 773 -23.94 27.77 15.16
CA THR A 773 -25.18 28.22 15.80
C THR A 773 -25.49 27.30 16.99
N ALA A 774 -26.37 27.70 17.90
CA ALA A 774 -26.80 26.83 18.99
C ALA A 774 -28.04 27.35 19.73
N TRP A 775 -28.85 26.42 20.26
CA TRP A 775 -29.84 26.67 21.32
C TRP A 775 -29.15 26.59 22.69
N LYS A 776 -29.40 27.57 23.57
CA LYS A 776 -28.81 27.64 24.92
C LYS A 776 -29.85 27.26 25.97
N ALA A 777 -29.46 26.44 26.93
CA ALA A 777 -30.31 25.96 28.01
C ALA A 777 -29.65 26.05 29.39
N ASN A 778 -30.41 26.35 30.39
CA ASN A 778 -30.08 26.35 31.81
C ASN A 778 -30.64 25.07 32.48
N LYS A 779 -30.29 24.85 33.75
CA LYS A 779 -30.83 23.75 34.54
C LYS A 779 -32.36 23.76 34.56
N GLY A 780 -32.96 22.62 34.24
CA GLY A 780 -34.40 22.39 34.16
C GLY A 780 -35.03 22.69 32.81
N GLU A 781 -34.28 23.33 31.91
CA GLU A 781 -34.78 23.61 30.56
C GLU A 781 -34.58 22.38 29.66
N TYR A 782 -35.48 22.28 28.66
CA TYR A 782 -35.52 21.12 27.76
C TYR A 782 -35.89 21.49 26.34
N ILE A 783 -35.53 20.60 25.41
CA ILE A 783 -35.97 20.59 24.03
C ILE A 783 -36.58 19.22 23.70
N THR A 784 -37.79 19.22 23.10
CA THR A 784 -38.56 18.01 22.77
C THR A 784 -38.77 17.92 21.27
N PHE A 785 -38.52 16.76 20.70
CA PHE A 785 -38.74 16.42 19.29
C PHE A 785 -39.87 15.42 19.21
N ALA A 786 -40.93 15.74 18.45
CA ALA A 786 -41.96 14.76 18.14
C ALA A 786 -41.46 13.71 17.17
N LEU A 787 -41.79 12.47 17.41
CA LEU A 787 -41.43 11.32 16.62
C LEU A 787 -42.56 10.88 15.68
N GLU A 788 -42.26 10.18 14.60
CA GLU A 788 -43.30 9.56 13.77
C GLU A 788 -44.09 8.50 14.57
N ASN A 789 -45.34 8.26 14.19
CA ASN A 789 -46.19 7.28 14.87
C ASN A 789 -45.51 5.89 14.93
N ASN A 790 -45.44 5.33 16.14
CA ASN A 790 -44.77 4.03 16.44
C ASN A 790 -43.26 3.99 16.25
N ALA A 791 -42.56 5.13 16.28
CA ALA A 791 -41.09 5.13 16.28
C ALA A 791 -40.54 4.44 17.53
N SER A 792 -39.43 3.74 17.36
CA SER A 792 -38.68 3.11 18.45
C SER A 792 -37.23 3.60 18.43
N PRO A 793 -36.99 4.87 18.88
CA PRO A 793 -35.63 5.41 18.86
C PRO A 793 -34.75 4.64 19.85
N ASN A 794 -33.54 4.36 19.42
CA ASN A 794 -32.54 3.68 20.24
C ASN A 794 -31.23 4.46 20.38
N SER A 795 -31.17 5.63 19.71
CA SER A 795 -30.05 6.54 19.84
C SER A 795 -30.39 7.95 19.38
N ILE A 796 -29.64 8.89 19.91
CA ILE A 796 -29.66 10.31 19.52
C ILE A 796 -28.24 10.84 19.46
N ALA A 797 -27.91 11.58 18.40
CA ALA A 797 -26.64 12.25 18.28
C ALA A 797 -26.80 13.74 18.61
N ILE A 798 -25.95 14.25 19.50
CA ILE A 798 -26.02 15.63 20.00
C ILE A 798 -24.65 16.28 19.87
N ALA A 799 -24.55 17.43 19.23
CA ALA A 799 -23.36 18.26 19.24
C ALA A 799 -23.50 19.36 20.31
N TRP A 800 -22.59 19.35 21.28
CA TRP A 800 -22.53 20.29 22.36
C TRP A 800 -21.49 21.37 22.08
N LYS A 801 -21.89 22.64 22.05
CA LYS A 801 -21.01 23.78 21.74
C LYS A 801 -20.35 24.37 22.98
N GLU A 802 -21.11 24.66 24.02
CA GLU A 802 -20.67 25.31 25.25
C GLU A 802 -21.26 24.60 26.45
N LYS A 803 -20.61 24.65 27.60
CA LYS A 803 -21.09 24.06 28.85
C LYS A 803 -20.48 24.76 30.08
N SER A 804 -21.18 24.71 31.21
CA SER A 804 -20.60 24.93 32.53
C SER A 804 -19.82 23.70 33.00
N LYS A 805 -18.99 23.87 34.04
CA LYS A 805 -18.10 22.83 34.57
C LYS A 805 -18.82 21.54 34.97
N ASP A 806 -20.04 21.67 35.49
CA ASP A 806 -20.86 20.59 36.09
C ASP A 806 -22.14 20.29 35.28
N ALA A 807 -22.16 20.65 34.00
CA ALA A 807 -23.30 20.43 33.14
C ALA A 807 -23.63 18.97 32.92
N LYS A 808 -24.89 18.59 33.25
CA LYS A 808 -25.43 17.22 33.02
C LYS A 808 -26.75 17.31 32.27
N PHE A 809 -27.08 16.22 31.59
CA PHE A 809 -28.31 16.10 30.83
C PHE A 809 -28.95 14.73 30.94
N GLU A 810 -30.22 14.64 30.64
CA GLU A 810 -31.00 13.41 30.45
C GLU A 810 -31.61 13.35 29.06
N ILE A 811 -31.73 12.12 28.52
CA ILE A 811 -32.57 11.82 27.37
C ILE A 811 -33.81 11.07 27.91
N GLN A 812 -34.96 11.54 27.53
CA GLN A 812 -36.24 11.02 27.99
C GLN A 812 -37.14 10.67 26.81
N LEU A 813 -37.92 9.59 26.92
CA LEU A 813 -38.93 9.17 25.94
C LEU A 813 -40.35 9.26 26.53
N SER A 814 -41.32 9.61 25.70
CA SER A 814 -42.76 9.62 26.05
C SER A 814 -43.56 8.79 25.06
N GLY A 815 -44.43 7.90 25.56
CA GLY A 815 -45.36 7.09 24.76
C GLY A 815 -46.70 7.80 24.47
N GLY A 816 -46.81 9.12 24.74
CA GLY A 816 -48.04 9.90 24.70
C GLY A 816 -48.62 10.08 26.09
N GLY A 817 -49.43 11.16 26.28
CA GLY A 817 -50.03 11.48 27.58
C GLY A 817 -49.15 12.33 28.52
N GLY A 818 -48.03 12.85 28.07
CA GLY A 818 -47.22 13.86 28.76
C GLY A 818 -46.26 13.33 29.85
N GLN A 819 -46.20 12.02 30.08
CA GLN A 819 -45.21 11.41 30.98
C GLN A 819 -43.94 11.04 30.23
N PHE A 820 -42.77 11.48 30.73
CA PHE A 820 -41.45 11.20 30.19
C PHE A 820 -40.67 10.25 31.11
N LEU A 821 -40.05 9.24 30.53
CA LEU A 821 -39.16 8.29 31.21
C LEU A 821 -37.71 8.52 30.78
N THR A 822 -36.82 8.70 31.75
CA THR A 822 -35.38 8.83 31.47
C THR A 822 -34.81 7.51 30.96
N VAL A 823 -34.20 7.55 29.77
CA VAL A 823 -33.56 6.40 29.10
C VAL A 823 -32.05 6.51 29.06
N TYR A 824 -31.51 7.72 29.28
CA TYR A 824 -30.07 7.97 29.34
C TYR A 824 -29.77 9.19 30.22
N GLU A 825 -28.73 9.11 31.04
CA GLU A 825 -28.15 10.20 31.81
C GLU A 825 -26.68 10.39 31.44
N GLY A 826 -26.23 11.63 31.31
CA GLY A 826 -24.86 11.93 30.92
C GLY A 826 -24.32 13.26 31.37
N THR A 827 -23.03 13.43 31.26
CA THR A 827 -22.31 14.69 31.42
C THR A 827 -22.13 15.36 30.07
N VAL A 828 -22.37 16.68 29.99
CA VAL A 828 -22.17 17.43 28.75
C VAL A 828 -20.68 17.53 28.45
N GLU A 829 -20.31 17.18 27.24
CA GLU A 829 -18.95 17.33 26.71
C GLU A 829 -19.00 18.28 25.49
N ALA A 830 -18.56 19.51 25.66
CA ALA A 830 -18.54 20.51 24.60
C ALA A 830 -17.40 20.23 23.62
N THR A 831 -17.67 19.38 22.66
CA THR A 831 -16.72 18.98 21.60
C THR A 831 -16.98 19.66 20.26
N ASN A 832 -18.14 20.31 20.13
CA ASN A 832 -18.68 20.86 18.88
C ASN A 832 -18.74 19.80 17.74
N GLU A 833 -18.92 18.51 18.12
CA GLU A 833 -19.08 17.36 17.22
C GLU A 833 -20.32 16.56 17.64
N LEU A 834 -20.98 15.90 16.69
CA LEU A 834 -22.09 15.00 16.97
C LEU A 834 -21.59 13.79 17.75
N LYS A 835 -21.96 13.69 19.02
CA LYS A 835 -21.71 12.52 19.88
C LYS A 835 -22.98 11.70 19.99
N ASN A 836 -22.89 10.40 19.72
CA ASN A 836 -24.03 9.50 19.74
C ASN A 836 -24.26 8.93 21.15
N TYR A 837 -25.50 9.01 21.63
CA TYR A 837 -25.96 8.48 22.90
C TYR A 837 -26.94 7.34 22.63
N ARG A 838 -26.61 6.12 23.03
CA ARG A 838 -27.42 4.91 22.83
C ARG A 838 -28.18 4.55 24.10
N PHE A 839 -29.39 4.09 23.92
CA PHE A 839 -30.26 3.64 25.00
C PHE A 839 -31.16 2.49 24.52
N LYS A 840 -31.84 1.82 25.45
CA LYS A 840 -32.79 0.76 25.09
C LYS A 840 -34.00 1.37 24.41
N GLY A 841 -34.20 1.05 23.13
CA GLY A 841 -35.35 1.52 22.34
C GLY A 841 -36.68 1.05 22.94
N THR A 842 -37.68 1.93 22.91
CA THR A 842 -39.06 1.62 23.21
C THR A 842 -39.92 2.49 22.31
N THR A 843 -41.15 2.04 22.02
CA THR A 843 -42.12 2.84 21.24
C THR A 843 -42.41 4.17 21.95
N ALA A 844 -42.18 5.26 21.24
CA ALA A 844 -42.34 6.61 21.78
C ALA A 844 -42.97 7.56 20.75
N SER A 845 -43.68 8.55 21.25
CA SER A 845 -44.22 9.67 20.47
C SER A 845 -43.30 10.88 20.50
N ASP A 846 -42.45 10.98 21.53
CA ASP A 846 -41.56 12.13 21.73
C ASP A 846 -40.24 11.70 22.34
N ILE A 847 -39.15 12.39 21.97
CA ILE A 847 -37.87 12.33 22.63
C ILE A 847 -37.48 13.72 23.13
N ARG A 848 -36.97 13.79 24.36
CA ARG A 848 -36.63 15.03 25.04
C ARG A 848 -35.21 15.01 25.56
N ILE A 849 -34.51 16.12 25.42
CA ILE A 849 -33.23 16.39 26.07
C ILE A 849 -33.46 17.41 27.17
N VAL A 850 -33.09 17.10 28.42
CA VAL A 850 -33.25 17.97 29.59
C VAL A 850 -31.88 18.29 30.17
N ILE A 851 -31.60 19.55 30.50
CA ILE A 851 -30.38 19.92 31.23
C ILE A 851 -30.67 19.78 32.74
N THR A 852 -30.03 18.83 33.39
CA THR A 852 -30.30 18.50 34.80
C THR A 852 -29.38 19.22 35.79
N SER A 853 -28.22 19.69 35.32
CA SER A 853 -27.25 20.48 36.10
C SER A 853 -26.49 21.45 35.20
N GLY A 854 -26.13 22.63 35.73
CA GLY A 854 -25.40 23.67 35.02
C GLY A 854 -26.16 24.28 33.85
N ASN A 855 -25.42 24.73 32.84
CA ASN A 855 -25.94 25.20 31.55
C ASN A 855 -25.17 24.61 30.39
N ALA A 856 -25.83 24.50 29.24
CA ALA A 856 -25.21 23.94 28.05
C ALA A 856 -25.81 24.53 26.76
N SER A 857 -25.09 24.46 25.68
CA SER A 857 -25.57 24.85 24.35
C SER A 857 -25.53 23.67 23.40
N ILE A 858 -26.62 23.41 22.69
CA ILE A 858 -26.78 22.36 21.69
C ILE A 858 -26.68 23.03 20.32
N SER A 859 -25.70 22.61 19.51
CA SER A 859 -25.56 23.12 18.15
C SER A 859 -26.22 22.24 17.09
N GLU A 860 -26.39 20.94 17.35
CA GLU A 860 -27.06 20.04 16.41
C GLU A 860 -27.64 18.81 17.13
N VAL A 861 -28.76 18.30 16.67
CA VAL A 861 -29.41 17.09 17.15
C VAL A 861 -29.88 16.23 15.98
N LYS A 862 -29.55 14.91 16.04
CA LYS A 862 -30.03 13.90 15.09
C LYS A 862 -30.58 12.69 15.83
N ILE A 863 -31.80 12.27 15.50
CA ILE A 863 -32.48 11.16 16.13
C ILE A 863 -32.48 9.99 15.15
N LYS A 864 -32.04 8.80 15.62
CA LYS A 864 -32.12 7.57 14.84
C LYS A 864 -33.27 6.69 15.34
N GLU A 865 -34.19 6.40 14.45
CA GLU A 865 -35.35 5.57 14.69
C GLU A 865 -35.11 4.17 14.08
N LEU A 866 -35.47 3.10 14.84
CA LEU A 866 -35.61 1.76 14.26
C LEU A 866 -37.01 1.69 13.63
N LYS A 867 -37.16 1.48 12.37
CA LYS A 867 -38.40 1.03 11.74
C LYS A 867 -38.61 -0.44 12.07
N ASN A 868 -39.73 -0.76 12.71
CA ASN A 868 -40.18 -2.14 12.90
C ASN A 868 -40.48 -2.83 11.59
#